data_1aaefcb039babc14f8ffc1ec894e6456
#
_entry.id   1aaefcb039babc14f8ffc1ec894e6456
#
_cell.length_a   1.000
_cell.length_b   1.000
_cell.length_c   1.000
_cell.angle_alpha   90.00
_cell.angle_beta   90.00
_cell.angle_gamma   90.00
#
_symmetry.space_group_name_H-M   'P 1'
#
loop_
_entity.id
_entity.type
_entity.pdbx_description
1 polymer ?
#
loop_
_entity_poly.entity_id
_entity_poly.type
_entity_poly.pdbx_seq_one_letter_code
_entity_poly.pdbx_strand_id
1 'polypeptide(L)'
;MIGHLPEHLRDRVRPLNGLEHPRGDGPVVVWLKSSFRTHENPAIDAGRHIASKYNLPLVIYHGLDERYPFASLRHHNMILDAAVDMNEGCTKLGLRYVFHLAREGHRPSVMRSFAEDASCIVTDMFPLPPWTAWVETIARTASCPVVDVDCHCVIPMPLYGKSVDRPFKFRNATKKMRKRRVQSSWPMCRVDARPYEGPLPFEPVDVQSVLKNPMERFALLRTCNIDPTVHPVWQERGGEHAALSKWQGFLSNGLNGYARRRNNAADPTGVSRLSYAFHYGFLSPMRVAREAAAIGTKSADKYLDELLIFREHAWHHIYSVSEPYSPSNLPSWAQESWRSTADDPRTVLPHPVELEHAKSPSELWNLCQSSLIHHGELHNNLRMTWGKALPLWTNDLDTSLELGQKLNDKYALDGRDPSSVVGVQWCHGLFDRPFFPSMPVMGVVRKRDILTHKSRLDVERYESHVNRHQTNVEGVYLVVGYGILECLIARILYDKGFNVYVVKSEQHQPEYTMQADGESKWLGDYLESIYAQIGTSAIQEVTSFLASGIPILDAGEVHISVDEPLVRPALVLNGHQQLIECIATVDDSSIPSPLQSVLEYDNGSLLCQLHSPPHGQRNDRHRSELETAVWNLSEHLWQKSVSQQPASYSVQMKLV
;
A
#
# COMPACT_ATOMS: atom_id res chain seq x y z
N MET A 1 -37.46 1.72 2.45
CA MET A 1 -36.29 2.55 2.79
C MET A 1 -35.58 3.10 1.57
N ILE A 2 -35.05 2.28 0.67
CA ILE A 2 -34.26 2.68 -0.51
C ILE A 2 -35.03 3.63 -1.45
N GLY A 3 -36.32 3.42 -1.64
CA GLY A 3 -37.17 4.25 -2.53
C GLY A 3 -37.21 5.74 -2.17
N HIS A 4 -36.86 6.10 -0.93
CA HIS A 4 -36.82 7.51 -0.48
C HIS A 4 -35.47 8.19 -0.73
N LEU A 5 -34.45 7.43 -1.11
CA LEU A 5 -33.14 8.01 -1.43
C LEU A 5 -33.22 8.83 -2.73
N PRO A 6 -32.47 9.92 -2.84
CA PRO A 6 -32.26 10.63 -4.11
C PRO A 6 -31.79 9.68 -5.21
N GLU A 7 -32.13 9.97 -6.47
CA GLU A 7 -31.82 9.11 -7.63
C GLU A 7 -30.34 8.75 -7.70
N HIS A 8 -29.45 9.72 -7.51
CA HIS A 8 -28.00 9.53 -7.59
C HIS A 8 -27.44 8.57 -6.52
N LEU A 9 -28.11 8.43 -5.38
CA LEU A 9 -27.79 7.44 -4.33
C LEU A 9 -28.49 6.11 -4.60
N ARG A 10 -29.80 6.16 -4.94
CA ARG A 10 -30.60 4.96 -5.18
C ARG A 10 -30.00 4.04 -6.23
N ASP A 11 -29.42 4.59 -7.31
CA ASP A 11 -28.74 3.85 -8.35
C ASP A 11 -27.50 3.08 -7.88
N ARG A 12 -26.98 3.42 -6.69
CA ARG A 12 -25.76 2.85 -6.10
C ARG A 12 -26.01 1.83 -5.01
N VAL A 13 -27.25 1.77 -4.52
CA VAL A 13 -27.61 0.96 -3.36
C VAL A 13 -28.11 -0.40 -3.80
N ARG A 14 -27.59 -1.46 -3.16
CA ARG A 14 -28.09 -2.83 -3.28
C ARG A 14 -28.55 -3.33 -1.91
N PRO A 15 -29.82 -3.80 -1.75
CA PRO A 15 -30.24 -4.49 -0.55
C PRO A 15 -29.58 -5.86 -0.47
N LEU A 16 -29.16 -6.28 0.72
CA LEU A 16 -28.44 -7.53 0.94
C LEU A 16 -29.28 -8.57 1.70
N ASN A 17 -30.33 -8.13 2.37
CA ASN A 17 -31.34 -9.00 2.97
C ASN A 17 -32.74 -8.49 2.61
N GLY A 18 -33.76 -9.32 2.87
CA GLY A 18 -35.14 -9.02 2.50
C GLY A 18 -35.86 -8.00 3.41
N LEU A 19 -35.11 -7.30 4.29
CA LEU A 19 -35.70 -6.34 5.22
C LEU A 19 -35.74 -4.94 4.60
N GLU A 20 -36.92 -4.31 4.58
CA GLU A 20 -37.15 -3.07 3.87
C GLU A 20 -37.23 -1.82 4.78
N HIS A 21 -37.47 -2.01 6.04
CA HIS A 21 -37.71 -0.91 7.00
C HIS A 21 -36.73 -0.98 8.17
N PRO A 22 -36.18 0.17 8.61
CA PRO A 22 -35.41 0.25 9.84
C PRO A 22 -36.16 -0.36 11.02
N ARG A 23 -35.43 -1.00 11.93
CA ARG A 23 -35.96 -1.67 13.10
C ARG A 23 -35.67 -0.87 14.37
N GLY A 24 -36.70 -0.63 15.18
CA GLY A 24 -36.53 0.03 16.48
C GLY A 24 -36.00 1.46 16.37
N ASP A 25 -35.27 1.89 17.39
CA ASP A 25 -34.72 3.24 17.58
C ASP A 25 -33.17 3.25 17.71
N GLY A 26 -32.52 2.12 17.46
CA GLY A 26 -31.08 1.98 17.44
C GLY A 26 -30.41 2.81 16.34
N PRO A 27 -29.08 2.82 16.26
CA PRO A 27 -28.39 3.65 15.30
C PRO A 27 -28.53 3.13 13.86
N VAL A 28 -28.45 4.06 12.91
CA VAL A 28 -27.98 3.74 11.54
C VAL A 28 -26.45 3.65 11.61
N VAL A 29 -25.92 2.47 11.31
CA VAL A 29 -24.48 2.23 11.30
C VAL A 29 -23.96 2.33 9.87
N VAL A 30 -23.08 3.29 9.58
CA VAL A 30 -22.34 3.35 8.32
C VAL A 30 -21.01 2.67 8.53
N TRP A 31 -20.90 1.44 8.03
CA TRP A 31 -19.70 0.62 8.14
C TRP A 31 -18.80 0.82 6.92
N LEU A 32 -17.71 1.58 7.08
CA LEU A 32 -16.73 1.84 6.02
C LEU A 32 -15.58 0.83 6.07
N LYS A 33 -15.23 0.30 4.88
CA LYS A 33 -14.18 -0.71 4.67
C LYS A 33 -13.19 -0.32 3.57
N SER A 34 -13.56 0.59 2.67
CA SER A 34 -12.81 0.89 1.45
C SER A 34 -13.05 2.29 0.88
N SER A 35 -13.89 3.11 1.50
CA SER A 35 -14.18 4.47 1.01
C SER A 35 -13.94 5.51 2.09
N PHE A 36 -12.66 5.74 2.39
CA PHE A 36 -12.23 6.58 3.52
C PHE A 36 -12.10 8.05 3.12
N ARG A 37 -13.22 8.69 2.85
CA ARG A 37 -13.38 10.12 2.57
C ARG A 37 -14.73 10.62 3.05
N THR A 38 -14.85 11.92 3.26
CA THR A 38 -16.12 12.56 3.62
C THR A 38 -16.75 13.29 2.43
N HIS A 39 -15.98 13.74 1.46
CA HIS A 39 -16.54 14.41 0.28
C HIS A 39 -17.09 13.40 -0.73
N GLU A 40 -18.27 13.68 -1.26
CA GLU A 40 -18.93 12.83 -2.27
C GLU A 40 -18.87 11.33 -1.91
N ASN A 41 -19.20 11.01 -0.66
CA ASN A 41 -19.25 9.63 -0.19
C ASN A 41 -20.69 9.10 -0.20
N PRO A 42 -21.04 8.25 -1.18
CA PRO A 42 -22.40 7.73 -1.33
C PRO A 42 -22.92 6.95 -0.10
N ALA A 43 -22.03 6.22 0.61
CA ALA A 43 -22.43 5.44 1.78
C ALA A 43 -22.79 6.36 2.97
N ILE A 44 -21.97 7.38 3.22
CA ILE A 44 -22.25 8.38 4.27
C ILE A 44 -23.52 9.15 3.93
N ASP A 45 -23.67 9.62 2.68
CA ASP A 45 -24.85 10.36 2.25
C ASP A 45 -26.12 9.49 2.35
N ALA A 46 -26.07 8.22 1.95
CA ALA A 46 -27.19 7.28 2.10
C ALA A 46 -27.55 7.07 3.58
N GLY A 47 -26.56 6.87 4.44
CA GLY A 47 -26.75 6.74 5.89
C GLY A 47 -27.44 7.98 6.50
N ARG A 48 -26.97 9.18 6.12
CA ARG A 48 -27.59 10.46 6.56
C ARG A 48 -29.03 10.59 6.10
N HIS A 49 -29.33 10.27 4.85
CA HIS A 49 -30.73 10.31 4.34
C HIS A 49 -31.64 9.32 5.06
N ILE A 50 -31.15 8.10 5.35
CA ILE A 50 -31.91 7.09 6.09
C ILE A 50 -32.12 7.57 7.54
N ALA A 51 -31.07 7.98 8.23
CA ALA A 51 -31.13 8.44 9.61
C ALA A 51 -32.10 9.62 9.77
N SER A 52 -31.98 10.63 8.91
CA SER A 52 -32.88 11.79 8.90
C SER A 52 -34.34 11.42 8.63
N LYS A 53 -34.58 10.56 7.61
CA LYS A 53 -35.94 10.15 7.24
C LYS A 53 -36.69 9.44 8.35
N TYR A 54 -35.99 8.63 9.13
CA TYR A 54 -36.58 7.81 10.20
C TYR A 54 -36.32 8.38 11.61
N ASN A 55 -35.72 9.59 11.70
CA ASN A 55 -35.32 10.24 12.96
C ASN A 55 -34.45 9.35 13.85
N LEU A 56 -33.51 8.63 13.26
CA LEU A 56 -32.57 7.71 13.92
C LEU A 56 -31.20 8.35 14.14
N PRO A 57 -30.47 7.97 15.21
CA PRO A 57 -29.10 8.41 15.38
C PRO A 57 -28.16 7.70 14.38
N LEU A 58 -27.04 8.33 14.08
CA LEU A 58 -26.04 7.85 13.10
C LEU A 58 -24.66 7.71 13.73
N VAL A 59 -23.97 6.61 13.40
CA VAL A 59 -22.55 6.41 13.68
C VAL A 59 -21.82 5.95 12.43
N ILE A 60 -20.65 6.53 12.20
CA ILE A 60 -19.71 6.10 11.16
C ILE A 60 -18.68 5.18 11.81
N TYR A 61 -18.73 3.90 11.49
CA TYR A 61 -17.81 2.89 11.99
C TYR A 61 -16.74 2.54 10.95
N HIS A 62 -15.49 2.68 11.33
CA HIS A 62 -14.32 2.29 10.54
C HIS A 62 -13.52 1.26 11.32
N GLY A 63 -13.48 0.03 10.84
CA GLY A 63 -12.74 -1.08 11.43
C GLY A 63 -11.55 -1.47 10.57
N LEU A 64 -10.39 -1.62 11.21
CA LEU A 64 -9.17 -2.17 10.62
C LEU A 64 -8.78 -3.43 11.41
N ASP A 65 -8.52 -4.54 10.74
CA ASP A 65 -8.23 -5.82 11.35
C ASP A 65 -6.82 -6.31 10.95
N GLU A 66 -6.00 -6.62 11.95
CA GLU A 66 -4.64 -7.13 11.73
C GLU A 66 -4.58 -8.49 11.01
N ARG A 67 -5.69 -9.25 11.01
CA ARG A 67 -5.82 -10.54 10.32
C ARG A 67 -6.17 -10.40 8.84
N TYR A 68 -6.29 -9.19 8.36
CA TYR A 68 -6.53 -8.92 6.96
C TYR A 68 -5.40 -9.52 6.10
N PRO A 69 -5.68 -10.26 5.04
CA PRO A 69 -4.64 -10.83 4.21
C PRO A 69 -3.68 -9.76 3.68
N PHE A 70 -2.38 -9.99 3.82
CA PHE A 70 -1.32 -9.02 3.53
C PHE A 70 -1.35 -7.76 4.41
N ALA A 71 -1.94 -7.84 5.62
CA ALA A 71 -1.81 -6.78 6.60
C ALA A 71 -0.32 -6.48 6.86
N SER A 72 0.06 -5.22 6.78
CA SER A 72 1.44 -4.77 6.89
C SER A 72 1.53 -3.36 7.46
N LEU A 73 2.72 -2.97 7.90
CA LEU A 73 2.96 -1.59 8.32
C LEU A 73 2.56 -0.58 7.24
N ARG A 74 2.82 -0.89 5.96
CA ARG A 74 2.47 -0.05 4.81
C ARG A 74 0.98 0.24 4.73
N HIS A 75 0.17 -0.82 4.68
CA HIS A 75 -1.27 -0.69 4.53
C HIS A 75 -1.93 -0.12 5.79
N HIS A 76 -1.49 -0.55 6.97
CA HIS A 76 -2.02 -0.03 8.22
C HIS A 76 -1.71 1.47 8.36
N ASN A 77 -0.48 1.90 8.15
CA ASN A 77 -0.12 3.31 8.26
C ASN A 77 -0.92 4.20 7.28
N MET A 78 -1.15 3.72 6.05
CA MET A 78 -1.96 4.42 5.05
C MET A 78 -3.42 4.60 5.52
N ILE A 79 -3.99 3.58 6.15
CA ILE A 79 -5.36 3.62 6.68
C ILE A 79 -5.45 4.47 7.95
N LEU A 80 -4.40 4.48 8.81
CA LEU A 80 -4.35 5.35 9.98
C LEU A 80 -4.31 6.84 9.60
N ASP A 81 -3.59 7.21 8.54
CA ASP A 81 -3.65 8.57 7.98
C ASP A 81 -5.08 8.94 7.58
N ALA A 82 -5.77 8.02 6.90
CA ALA A 82 -7.16 8.24 6.50
C ALA A 82 -8.12 8.35 7.69
N ALA A 83 -7.88 7.61 8.78
CA ALA A 83 -8.69 7.72 9.99
C ALA A 83 -8.61 9.12 10.61
N VAL A 84 -7.46 9.78 10.53
CA VAL A 84 -7.30 11.19 10.97
C VAL A 84 -8.17 12.12 10.13
N ASP A 85 -8.07 12.03 8.80
CA ASP A 85 -8.87 12.86 7.89
C ASP A 85 -10.37 12.59 8.04
N MET A 86 -10.76 11.32 8.19
CA MET A 86 -12.16 10.91 8.42
C MET A 86 -12.71 11.51 9.72
N ASN A 87 -11.94 11.47 10.80
CA ASN A 87 -12.36 12.05 12.09
C ASN A 87 -12.58 13.55 11.96
N GLU A 88 -11.67 14.27 11.30
CA GLU A 88 -11.82 15.71 11.07
C GLU A 88 -13.01 16.03 10.17
N GLY A 89 -13.16 15.31 9.06
CA GLY A 89 -14.26 15.51 8.14
C GLY A 89 -15.62 15.22 8.74
N CYS A 90 -15.76 14.12 9.48
CA CYS A 90 -16.99 13.76 10.17
C CYS A 90 -17.35 14.77 11.27
N THR A 91 -16.36 15.27 12.04
CA THR A 91 -16.57 16.32 13.04
C THR A 91 -17.12 17.59 12.38
N LYS A 92 -16.56 18.02 11.25
CA LYS A 92 -17.08 19.19 10.48
C LYS A 92 -18.52 18.99 9.98
N LEU A 93 -18.93 17.73 9.75
CA LEU A 93 -20.29 17.38 9.34
C LEU A 93 -21.24 17.13 10.52
N GLY A 94 -20.80 17.29 11.77
CA GLY A 94 -21.58 16.98 12.97
C GLY A 94 -21.90 15.50 13.15
N LEU A 95 -21.08 14.60 12.61
CA LEU A 95 -21.26 13.15 12.65
C LEU A 95 -20.30 12.51 13.66
N ARG A 96 -20.77 11.48 14.37
CA ARG A 96 -19.90 10.66 15.22
C ARG A 96 -19.14 9.65 14.36
N TYR A 97 -17.82 9.80 14.32
CA TYR A 97 -16.90 8.84 13.74
C TYR A 97 -16.21 8.04 14.83
N VAL A 98 -16.08 6.72 14.65
CA VAL A 98 -15.41 5.83 15.58
C VAL A 98 -14.49 4.88 14.82
N PHE A 99 -13.24 4.82 15.25
CA PHE A 99 -12.21 3.98 14.66
C PHE A 99 -11.86 2.82 15.59
N HIS A 100 -11.84 1.62 15.03
CA HIS A 100 -11.49 0.39 15.75
C HIS A 100 -10.32 -0.30 15.08
N LEU A 101 -9.24 -0.54 15.83
CA LEU A 101 -8.13 -1.38 15.42
C LEU A 101 -8.25 -2.74 16.11
N ALA A 102 -8.73 -3.74 15.37
CA ALA A 102 -8.88 -5.11 15.84
C ALA A 102 -7.51 -5.79 15.86
N ARG A 103 -6.99 -6.01 17.07
CA ARG A 103 -5.71 -6.63 17.36
C ARG A 103 -5.83 -7.57 18.56
N GLU A 104 -4.80 -8.31 18.89
CA GLU A 104 -4.83 -9.21 20.03
C GLU A 104 -5.31 -8.51 21.31
N GLY A 105 -6.20 -9.16 22.05
CA GLY A 105 -6.89 -8.57 23.20
C GLY A 105 -7.98 -7.52 22.89
N HIS A 106 -8.10 -7.04 21.65
CA HIS A 106 -9.05 -6.01 21.21
C HIS A 106 -9.87 -6.44 19.99
N ARG A 107 -10.42 -7.67 20.00
CA ARG A 107 -11.17 -8.28 18.89
C ARG A 107 -12.60 -8.67 19.27
N PRO A 108 -13.44 -7.75 19.79
CA PRO A 108 -14.84 -8.07 19.99
C PRO A 108 -15.55 -8.28 18.64
N SER A 109 -16.69 -8.96 18.66
CA SER A 109 -17.53 -9.18 17.46
C SER A 109 -18.35 -7.93 17.11
N VAL A 110 -17.67 -6.81 16.82
CA VAL A 110 -18.27 -5.47 16.68
C VAL A 110 -19.46 -5.46 15.73
N MET A 111 -19.31 -5.99 14.52
CA MET A 111 -20.38 -5.96 13.53
C MET A 111 -21.55 -6.90 13.88
N ARG A 112 -21.31 -7.96 14.65
CA ARG A 112 -22.39 -8.80 15.17
C ARG A 112 -23.19 -8.04 16.22
N SER A 113 -22.52 -7.38 17.15
CA SER A 113 -23.21 -6.55 18.16
C SER A 113 -24.00 -5.41 17.51
N PHE A 114 -23.41 -4.72 16.51
CA PHE A 114 -24.17 -3.72 15.76
C PHE A 114 -25.36 -4.33 14.99
N ALA A 115 -25.24 -5.55 14.47
CA ALA A 115 -26.33 -6.22 13.76
C ALA A 115 -27.52 -6.60 14.67
N GLU A 116 -27.28 -6.74 15.96
CA GLU A 116 -28.31 -6.99 16.98
C GLU A 116 -29.06 -5.69 17.34
N ASP A 117 -28.36 -4.56 17.49
CA ASP A 117 -28.89 -3.32 18.05
C ASP A 117 -29.19 -2.23 16.99
N ALA A 118 -28.58 -2.29 15.82
CA ALA A 118 -28.78 -1.28 14.78
C ALA A 118 -30.17 -1.30 14.19
N SER A 119 -30.69 -0.11 13.87
CA SER A 119 -31.91 0.04 13.07
C SER A 119 -31.68 -0.24 11.59
N CYS A 120 -30.46 0.02 11.08
CA CYS A 120 -30.05 -0.22 9.70
C CYS A 120 -28.52 -0.23 9.61
N ILE A 121 -27.98 -1.07 8.76
CA ILE A 121 -26.56 -1.09 8.40
C ILE A 121 -26.40 -0.66 6.94
N VAL A 122 -25.60 0.38 6.73
CA VAL A 122 -25.17 0.86 5.41
C VAL A 122 -23.67 0.60 5.29
N THR A 123 -23.22 -0.05 4.23
CA THR A 123 -21.79 -0.31 4.06
C THR A 123 -21.34 0.04 2.65
N ASP A 124 -20.07 0.37 2.48
CA ASP A 124 -19.48 0.60 1.16
C ASP A 124 -19.21 -0.73 0.44
N MET A 125 -19.50 -0.75 -0.86
CA MET A 125 -19.36 -1.94 -1.70
C MET A 125 -17.92 -2.11 -2.16
N PHE A 126 -17.34 -3.31 -1.91
CA PHE A 126 -16.06 -3.70 -2.46
C PHE A 126 -16.14 -5.17 -2.91
N PRO A 127 -16.07 -5.47 -4.23
CA PRO A 127 -16.49 -6.76 -4.77
C PRO A 127 -15.41 -7.85 -4.72
N LEU A 128 -14.59 -7.88 -3.67
CA LEU A 128 -13.52 -8.86 -3.47
C LEU A 128 -13.61 -9.47 -2.06
N PRO A 129 -13.20 -10.73 -1.86
CA PRO A 129 -12.98 -11.28 -0.54
C PRO A 129 -11.76 -10.59 0.13
N PRO A 130 -11.76 -10.46 1.46
CA PRO A 130 -12.74 -10.98 2.41
C PRO A 130 -13.97 -10.07 2.61
N TRP A 131 -14.02 -8.87 2.01
CA TRP A 131 -15.11 -7.89 2.22
C TRP A 131 -16.48 -8.46 1.86
N THR A 132 -16.59 -9.17 0.72
CA THR A 132 -17.85 -9.80 0.31
C THR A 132 -18.33 -10.81 1.35
N ALA A 133 -17.44 -11.69 1.82
CA ALA A 133 -17.78 -12.71 2.82
C ALA A 133 -18.20 -12.12 4.17
N TRP A 134 -17.54 -11.03 4.60
CA TRP A 134 -17.92 -10.32 5.84
C TRP A 134 -19.32 -9.72 5.74
N VAL A 135 -19.58 -9.02 4.63
CA VAL A 135 -20.87 -8.34 4.40
C VAL A 135 -22.00 -9.36 4.27
N GLU A 136 -21.79 -10.47 3.54
CA GLU A 136 -22.77 -11.56 3.40
C GLU A 136 -23.08 -12.22 4.74
N THR A 137 -22.05 -12.39 5.59
CA THR A 137 -22.23 -12.96 6.93
C THR A 137 -23.11 -12.07 7.79
N ILE A 138 -22.85 -10.75 7.80
CA ILE A 138 -23.67 -9.79 8.54
C ILE A 138 -25.08 -9.71 7.95
N ALA A 139 -25.23 -9.66 6.64
CA ALA A 139 -26.56 -9.61 5.99
C ALA A 139 -27.44 -10.83 6.32
N ARG A 140 -26.83 -12.02 6.48
CA ARG A 140 -27.54 -13.24 6.87
C ARG A 140 -28.01 -13.27 8.31
N THR A 141 -27.28 -12.60 9.21
CA THR A 141 -27.53 -12.69 10.67
C THR A 141 -28.20 -11.44 11.25
N ALA A 142 -28.15 -10.32 10.53
CA ALA A 142 -28.73 -9.06 11.00
C ALA A 142 -30.25 -9.12 11.06
N SER A 143 -30.82 -8.56 12.13
CA SER A 143 -32.26 -8.38 12.32
C SER A 143 -32.77 -7.05 11.77
N CYS A 144 -31.92 -6.25 11.14
CA CYS A 144 -32.24 -4.97 10.51
C CYS A 144 -31.85 -4.99 9.02
N PRO A 145 -32.33 -4.03 8.21
CA PRO A 145 -31.88 -3.88 6.82
C PRO A 145 -30.37 -3.70 6.72
N VAL A 146 -29.77 -4.45 5.80
CA VAL A 146 -28.36 -4.29 5.42
C VAL A 146 -28.30 -3.93 3.95
N VAL A 147 -27.66 -2.82 3.63
CA VAL A 147 -27.46 -2.34 2.26
C VAL A 147 -26.00 -2.04 2.00
N ASP A 148 -25.52 -2.39 0.80
CA ASP A 148 -24.22 -1.92 0.32
C ASP A 148 -24.37 -0.84 -0.75
N VAL A 149 -23.36 0.04 -0.83
CA VAL A 149 -23.40 1.24 -1.63
C VAL A 149 -22.12 1.38 -2.43
N ASP A 150 -22.22 1.47 -3.75
CA ASP A 150 -21.04 1.69 -4.61
C ASP A 150 -20.49 3.11 -4.44
N CYS A 151 -19.30 3.20 -3.87
CA CYS A 151 -18.53 4.42 -3.67
C CYS A 151 -17.37 4.60 -4.68
N HIS A 152 -17.15 3.63 -5.58
CA HIS A 152 -15.92 3.50 -6.34
C HIS A 152 -16.07 3.70 -7.85
N CYS A 153 -17.28 3.65 -8.40
CA CYS A 153 -17.50 3.77 -9.83
C CYS A 153 -18.38 4.98 -10.17
N VAL A 154 -18.09 5.64 -11.28
CA VAL A 154 -18.98 6.68 -11.85
C VAL A 154 -20.24 6.02 -12.38
N ILE A 155 -20.10 4.88 -13.06
CA ILE A 155 -21.22 4.01 -13.40
C ILE A 155 -21.43 3.02 -12.26
N PRO A 156 -22.50 3.13 -11.47
CA PRO A 156 -22.70 2.24 -10.33
C PRO A 156 -22.77 0.76 -10.73
N MET A 157 -22.07 -0.10 -9.96
CA MET A 157 -22.11 -1.54 -10.19
C MET A 157 -23.54 -2.13 -10.08
N PRO A 158 -24.38 -1.73 -9.11
CA PRO A 158 -25.77 -2.20 -9.08
C PRO A 158 -26.60 -1.79 -10.28
N LEU A 159 -26.27 -0.69 -10.95
CA LEU A 159 -27.00 -0.21 -12.12
C LEU A 159 -26.63 -0.94 -13.43
N TYR A 160 -25.37 -1.28 -13.61
CA TYR A 160 -24.88 -1.95 -14.83
C TYR A 160 -24.38 -3.37 -14.58
N GLY A 161 -23.39 -3.56 -13.71
CA GLY A 161 -22.91 -4.80 -13.11
C GLY A 161 -22.64 -5.98 -14.04
N LYS A 162 -22.22 -5.72 -15.28
CA LYS A 162 -22.03 -6.76 -16.29
C LYS A 162 -20.57 -6.86 -16.73
N SER A 163 -20.07 -8.10 -16.79
CA SER A 163 -18.83 -8.37 -17.50
C SER A 163 -19.07 -8.35 -19.01
N VAL A 164 -18.09 -7.81 -19.72
CA VAL A 164 -17.96 -7.90 -21.16
C VAL A 164 -16.53 -8.28 -21.52
N ASP A 165 -16.35 -8.96 -22.64
CA ASP A 165 -15.05 -9.54 -23.01
C ASP A 165 -13.98 -8.52 -23.39
N ARG A 166 -14.35 -7.23 -23.57
CA ARG A 166 -13.41 -6.18 -23.99
C ARG A 166 -13.79 -4.79 -23.51
N PRO A 167 -12.81 -3.94 -23.15
CA PRO A 167 -13.06 -2.58 -22.69
C PRO A 167 -13.84 -1.70 -23.68
N PHE A 168 -13.67 -1.87 -25.01
CA PHE A 168 -14.41 -1.08 -25.98
C PHE A 168 -15.92 -1.41 -25.99
N LYS A 169 -16.31 -2.65 -25.69
CA LYS A 169 -17.72 -3.02 -25.54
C LYS A 169 -18.32 -2.35 -24.29
N PHE A 170 -17.57 -2.31 -23.18
CA PHE A 170 -17.95 -1.58 -21.98
C PHE A 170 -18.13 -0.08 -22.27
N ARG A 171 -17.15 0.51 -23.00
CA ARG A 171 -17.21 1.91 -23.44
C ARG A 171 -18.53 2.21 -24.20
N ASN A 172 -18.89 1.36 -25.13
CA ASN A 172 -20.09 1.54 -25.96
C ASN A 172 -21.38 1.35 -25.14
N ALA A 173 -21.45 0.31 -24.33
CA ALA A 173 -22.61 0.00 -23.50
C ALA A 173 -22.90 1.10 -22.46
N THR A 174 -21.86 1.70 -21.89
CA THR A 174 -22.00 2.71 -20.82
C THR A 174 -21.98 4.16 -21.31
N LYS A 175 -21.83 4.41 -22.63
CA LYS A 175 -21.60 5.75 -23.21
C LYS A 175 -22.61 6.79 -22.75
N LYS A 176 -23.90 6.50 -22.81
CA LYS A 176 -24.98 7.45 -22.43
C LYS A 176 -24.99 7.73 -20.93
N MET A 177 -24.90 6.68 -20.11
CA MET A 177 -24.86 6.80 -18.65
C MET A 177 -23.63 7.59 -18.18
N ARG A 178 -22.46 7.28 -18.74
CA ARG A 178 -21.20 7.96 -18.45
C ARG A 178 -21.25 9.44 -18.77
N LYS A 179 -21.71 9.80 -20.00
CA LYS A 179 -21.83 11.22 -20.39
C LYS A 179 -22.73 11.99 -19.41
N ARG A 180 -23.91 11.46 -19.07
CA ARG A 180 -24.82 12.09 -18.11
C ARG A 180 -24.17 12.30 -16.74
N ARG A 181 -23.51 11.27 -16.20
CA ARG A 181 -22.95 11.29 -14.84
C ARG A 181 -21.72 12.17 -14.72
N VAL A 182 -20.85 12.20 -15.73
CA VAL A 182 -19.68 13.08 -15.76
C VAL A 182 -20.07 14.56 -15.84
N GLN A 183 -21.19 14.88 -16.48
CA GLN A 183 -21.69 16.26 -16.59
C GLN A 183 -22.47 16.72 -15.35
N SER A 184 -22.92 15.78 -14.50
CA SER A 184 -23.71 16.12 -13.32
C SER A 184 -22.80 16.39 -12.12
N SER A 185 -23.06 17.51 -11.41
CA SER A 185 -22.43 17.74 -10.10
C SER A 185 -22.94 16.73 -9.08
N TRP A 186 -22.09 16.41 -8.10
CA TRP A 186 -22.55 15.62 -6.96
C TRP A 186 -23.46 16.50 -6.09
N PRO A 187 -24.70 16.10 -5.80
CA PRO A 187 -25.60 16.90 -4.97
C PRO A 187 -25.08 16.97 -3.53
N MET A 188 -25.03 18.17 -2.98
CA MET A 188 -24.67 18.34 -1.58
C MET A 188 -25.74 17.69 -0.69
N CYS A 189 -25.35 16.81 0.21
CA CYS A 189 -26.22 16.23 1.21
C CYS A 189 -26.53 17.28 2.29
N ARG A 190 -27.78 17.80 2.28
CA ARG A 190 -28.23 18.87 3.18
C ARG A 190 -29.09 18.36 4.36
N VAL A 191 -29.23 17.05 4.49
CA VAL A 191 -29.97 16.47 5.60
C VAL A 191 -29.10 16.34 6.83
N ASP A 192 -29.63 16.71 7.98
CA ASP A 192 -28.95 16.51 9.25
C ASP A 192 -29.26 15.12 9.80
N ALA A 193 -28.29 14.52 10.42
CA ALA A 193 -28.41 13.25 11.12
C ALA A 193 -27.86 13.42 12.54
N ARG A 194 -28.69 13.05 13.51
CA ARG A 194 -28.31 13.13 14.92
C ARG A 194 -27.17 12.13 15.20
N PRO A 195 -26.07 12.55 15.84
CA PRO A 195 -25.01 11.64 16.20
C PRO A 195 -25.49 10.58 17.20
N TYR A 196 -25.00 9.36 17.09
CA TYR A 196 -25.25 8.30 18.05
C TYR A 196 -24.39 8.51 19.31
N GLU A 197 -25.01 8.69 20.46
CA GLU A 197 -24.35 8.94 21.74
C GLU A 197 -24.28 7.70 22.65
N GLY A 198 -24.92 6.60 22.22
CA GLY A 198 -24.96 5.36 22.98
C GLY A 198 -23.62 4.65 23.11
N PRO A 199 -23.56 3.55 23.89
CA PRO A 199 -22.37 2.77 24.12
C PRO A 199 -21.88 2.10 22.83
N LEU A 200 -20.57 1.90 22.73
CA LEU A 200 -19.95 1.16 21.63
C LEU A 200 -19.60 -0.26 22.09
N PRO A 201 -19.73 -1.27 21.24
CA PRO A 201 -19.36 -2.65 21.56
C PRO A 201 -17.84 -2.91 21.54
N PHE A 202 -17.03 -1.86 21.55
CA PHE A 202 -15.57 -1.89 21.54
C PHE A 202 -15.01 -0.60 22.13
N GLU A 203 -13.74 -0.63 22.48
CA GLU A 203 -12.98 0.56 22.86
C GLU A 203 -12.42 1.24 21.59
N PRO A 204 -12.86 2.45 21.23
CA PRO A 204 -12.38 3.16 20.06
C PRO A 204 -10.95 3.67 20.30
N VAL A 205 -10.15 3.68 19.23
CA VAL A 205 -8.85 4.36 19.25
C VAL A 205 -9.07 5.87 19.29
N ASP A 206 -8.40 6.55 20.20
CA ASP A 206 -8.39 8.03 20.22
C ASP A 206 -7.57 8.55 19.04
N VAL A 207 -8.29 8.99 18.01
CA VAL A 207 -7.69 9.48 16.76
C VAL A 207 -6.85 10.74 16.99
N GLN A 208 -7.26 11.61 17.92
CA GLN A 208 -6.57 12.89 18.13
C GLN A 208 -5.27 12.73 18.91
N SER A 209 -5.30 11.98 20.00
CA SER A 209 -4.12 11.80 20.85
C SER A 209 -3.15 10.75 20.30
N VAL A 210 -3.69 9.63 19.78
CA VAL A 210 -2.85 8.48 19.36
C VAL A 210 -2.44 8.59 17.89
N LEU A 211 -3.39 8.77 16.95
CA LEU A 211 -3.05 8.65 15.53
C LEU A 211 -2.35 9.89 14.96
N LYS A 212 -2.55 11.08 15.55
CA LYS A 212 -1.82 12.29 15.15
C LYS A 212 -0.40 12.36 15.73
N ASN A 213 -0.15 11.67 16.83
CA ASN A 213 1.17 11.58 17.41
C ASN A 213 1.94 10.42 16.75
N PRO A 214 3.03 10.66 16.02
CA PRO A 214 3.79 9.60 15.37
C PRO A 214 4.28 8.51 16.32
N MET A 215 4.73 8.86 17.53
CA MET A 215 5.21 7.90 18.53
C MET A 215 4.10 6.97 19.00
N GLU A 216 2.96 7.55 19.39
CA GLU A 216 1.82 6.78 19.87
C GLU A 216 1.23 5.89 18.76
N ARG A 217 1.23 6.40 17.52
CA ARG A 217 0.82 5.64 16.33
C ARG A 217 1.71 4.41 16.13
N PHE A 218 3.04 4.59 16.19
CA PHE A 218 3.98 3.47 16.06
C PHE A 218 3.87 2.50 17.23
N ALA A 219 3.75 3.00 18.46
CA ALA A 219 3.51 2.15 19.62
C ALA A 219 2.25 1.30 19.44
N LEU A 220 1.17 1.90 18.91
CA LEU A 220 -0.07 1.18 18.59
C LEU A 220 0.15 0.11 17.50
N LEU A 221 0.84 0.45 16.41
CA LEU A 221 1.13 -0.50 15.32
C LEU A 221 1.98 -1.69 15.77
N ARG A 222 2.89 -1.50 16.73
CA ARG A 222 3.69 -2.57 17.33
C ARG A 222 2.86 -3.60 18.11
N THR A 223 1.66 -3.23 18.54
CA THR A 223 0.74 -4.19 19.20
C THR A 223 -0.03 -5.06 18.21
N CYS A 224 0.14 -4.83 16.90
CA CYS A 224 -0.54 -5.57 15.84
C CYS A 224 0.35 -6.69 15.29
N ASN A 225 -0.27 -7.84 15.03
CA ASN A 225 0.38 -8.96 14.35
C ASN A 225 0.26 -8.78 12.81
N ILE A 226 1.07 -7.88 12.25
CA ILE A 226 1.09 -7.51 10.84
C ILE A 226 2.51 -7.66 10.28
N ASP A 227 2.66 -7.75 8.95
CA ASP A 227 3.98 -7.88 8.32
C ASP A 227 4.81 -6.59 8.52
N PRO A 228 5.85 -6.63 9.36
CA PRO A 228 6.70 -5.47 9.61
C PRO A 228 7.71 -5.22 8.49
N THR A 229 7.92 -6.19 7.58
CA THR A 229 8.93 -6.09 6.51
C THR A 229 8.45 -5.26 5.33
N VAL A 230 7.13 -5.06 5.19
CA VAL A 230 6.53 -4.19 4.19
C VAL A 230 6.34 -2.80 4.79
N HIS A 231 7.38 -1.98 4.67
CA HIS A 231 7.45 -0.66 5.28
C HIS A 231 6.49 0.36 4.67
N PRO A 232 6.04 1.36 5.43
CA PRO A 232 5.30 2.49 4.91
C PRO A 232 6.04 3.19 3.77
N VAL A 233 5.29 3.73 2.81
CA VAL A 233 5.84 4.61 1.78
C VAL A 233 5.79 6.04 2.29
N TRP A 234 6.91 6.53 2.79
CA TRP A 234 6.98 7.79 3.54
C TRP A 234 6.61 9.03 2.72
N GLN A 235 6.81 8.99 1.40
CA GLN A 235 6.44 10.08 0.49
C GLN A 235 4.96 10.09 0.11
N GLU A 236 4.23 9.00 0.40
CA GLU A 236 2.83 8.86 0.08
C GLU A 236 2.01 8.83 1.39
N ARG A 237 1.20 9.84 1.59
CA ARG A 237 0.27 9.90 2.73
C ARG A 237 -1.09 9.37 2.33
N GLY A 238 -1.72 8.66 3.27
CA GLY A 238 -3.12 8.28 3.16
C GLY A 238 -4.07 9.46 3.41
N GLY A 239 -5.34 9.20 3.16
CA GLY A 239 -6.41 10.14 3.47
C GLY A 239 -6.82 11.07 2.34
N GLU A 240 -7.92 11.75 2.59
CA GLU A 240 -8.64 12.60 1.64
C GLU A 240 -7.82 13.84 1.25
N HIS A 241 -7.19 14.49 2.24
CA HIS A 241 -6.46 15.73 2.02
C HIS A 241 -5.25 15.53 1.11
N ALA A 242 -4.44 14.50 1.39
CA ALA A 242 -3.27 14.17 0.57
C ALA A 242 -3.66 13.78 -0.86
N ALA A 243 -4.71 12.96 -1.00
CA ALA A 243 -5.20 12.54 -2.31
C ALA A 243 -5.75 13.71 -3.14
N LEU A 244 -6.48 14.64 -2.52
CA LEU A 244 -6.98 15.86 -3.18
C LEU A 244 -5.83 16.78 -3.61
N SER A 245 -4.85 17.01 -2.74
CA SER A 245 -3.68 17.83 -3.06
C SER A 245 -2.92 17.24 -4.26
N LYS A 246 -2.68 15.93 -4.26
CA LYS A 246 -2.00 15.23 -5.37
C LYS A 246 -2.80 15.31 -6.67
N TRP A 247 -4.12 15.17 -6.60
CA TRP A 247 -5.00 15.33 -7.75
C TRP A 247 -4.93 16.75 -8.32
N GLN A 248 -5.03 17.78 -7.48
CA GLN A 248 -4.94 19.18 -7.92
C GLN A 248 -3.59 19.50 -8.56
N GLY A 249 -2.50 19.00 -7.98
CA GLY A 249 -1.16 19.12 -8.58
C GLY A 249 -1.08 18.47 -9.97
N PHE A 250 -1.65 17.28 -10.15
CA PHE A 250 -1.68 16.62 -11.46
C PHE A 250 -2.62 17.32 -12.45
N LEU A 251 -3.79 17.76 -12.00
CA LEU A 251 -4.76 18.50 -12.80
C LEU A 251 -4.12 19.75 -13.42
N SER A 252 -3.35 20.49 -12.62
CA SER A 252 -2.71 21.74 -13.04
C SER A 252 -1.48 21.51 -13.92
N ASN A 253 -0.63 20.52 -13.62
CA ASN A 253 0.70 20.41 -14.21
C ASN A 253 0.91 19.16 -15.10
N GLY A 254 0.16 18.09 -14.87
CA GLY A 254 0.36 16.78 -15.52
C GLY A 254 -0.63 16.44 -16.62
N LEU A 255 -1.90 16.79 -16.42
CA LEU A 255 -3.01 16.32 -17.24
C LEU A 255 -2.90 16.74 -18.70
N ASN A 256 -2.48 17.97 -19.00
CA ASN A 256 -2.35 18.47 -20.38
C ASN A 256 -1.37 17.68 -21.24
N GLY A 257 -0.33 17.08 -20.63
CA GLY A 257 0.66 16.25 -21.31
C GLY A 257 0.34 14.76 -21.31
N TYR A 258 -0.68 14.32 -20.61
CA TYR A 258 -0.95 12.93 -20.26
C TYR A 258 -0.99 11.99 -21.47
N ALA A 259 -1.73 12.30 -22.52
CA ALA A 259 -1.89 11.42 -23.68
C ALA A 259 -0.55 11.02 -24.31
N ARG A 260 0.44 11.92 -24.31
CA ARG A 260 1.77 11.71 -24.88
C ARG A 260 2.72 11.04 -23.88
N ARG A 261 2.63 11.43 -22.59
CA ARG A 261 3.61 11.08 -21.56
C ARG A 261 3.28 9.77 -20.82
N ARG A 262 2.02 9.38 -20.75
CA ARG A 262 1.49 8.30 -19.93
C ARG A 262 2.14 6.92 -20.10
N ASN A 263 2.81 6.65 -21.19
CA ASN A 263 3.48 5.38 -21.44
C ASN A 263 4.98 5.41 -21.12
N ASN A 264 5.51 6.56 -20.76
CA ASN A 264 6.91 6.69 -20.37
C ASN A 264 7.08 6.50 -18.87
N ALA A 265 7.55 5.33 -18.46
CA ALA A 265 7.76 5.01 -17.05
C ALA A 265 8.92 5.80 -16.41
N ALA A 266 9.85 6.31 -17.21
CA ALA A 266 10.92 7.19 -16.74
C ALA A 266 10.47 8.64 -16.49
N ASP A 267 9.18 8.93 -16.70
CA ASP A 267 8.57 10.24 -16.44
C ASP A 267 7.52 10.14 -15.32
N PRO A 268 7.91 10.27 -14.05
CA PRO A 268 7.01 10.09 -12.90
C PRO A 268 5.89 11.14 -12.83
N THR A 269 6.04 12.28 -13.52
CA THR A 269 5.03 13.34 -13.60
C THR A 269 4.10 13.20 -14.80
N GLY A 270 4.35 12.20 -15.64
CA GLY A 270 3.52 11.88 -16.82
C GLY A 270 2.20 11.16 -16.49
N VAL A 271 2.05 10.70 -15.26
CA VAL A 271 0.87 9.98 -14.73
C VAL A 271 0.45 10.55 -13.38
N SER A 272 -0.81 10.33 -12.99
CA SER A 272 -1.34 10.90 -11.73
C SER A 272 -0.84 10.20 -10.47
N ARG A 273 -0.43 8.92 -10.55
CA ARG A 273 -0.03 8.09 -9.41
C ARG A 273 -1.08 8.05 -8.29
N LEU A 274 -2.38 8.00 -8.66
CA LEU A 274 -3.53 8.06 -7.75
C LEU A 274 -4.24 6.72 -7.60
N SER A 275 -3.69 5.61 -8.11
CA SER A 275 -4.34 4.30 -8.03
C SER A 275 -4.64 3.89 -6.59
N TYR A 276 -3.72 4.12 -5.65
CA TYR A 276 -3.95 3.87 -4.24
C TYR A 276 -5.09 4.74 -3.67
N ALA A 277 -5.17 6.00 -4.07
CA ALA A 277 -6.22 6.89 -3.58
C ALA A 277 -7.63 6.47 -4.04
N PHE A 278 -7.72 5.83 -5.21
CA PHE A 278 -8.97 5.19 -5.65
C PHE A 278 -9.21 3.84 -4.98
N HIS A 279 -8.17 3.07 -4.68
CA HIS A 279 -8.26 1.80 -3.99
C HIS A 279 -8.84 1.96 -2.58
N TYR A 280 -8.23 2.81 -1.77
CA TYR A 280 -8.73 3.11 -0.41
C TYR A 280 -9.91 4.09 -0.40
N GLY A 281 -10.35 4.55 -1.56
CA GLY A 281 -11.45 5.49 -1.68
C GLY A 281 -11.21 6.86 -1.04
N PHE A 282 -9.96 7.29 -0.91
CA PHE A 282 -9.59 8.63 -0.42
C PHE A 282 -10.06 9.74 -1.36
N LEU A 283 -10.23 9.41 -2.63
CA LEU A 283 -10.60 10.36 -3.67
C LEU A 283 -11.86 9.91 -4.41
N SER A 284 -12.82 10.82 -4.61
CA SER A 284 -14.04 10.54 -5.35
C SER A 284 -13.74 10.40 -6.85
N PRO A 285 -13.99 9.23 -7.47
CA PRO A 285 -13.86 9.10 -8.94
C PRO A 285 -14.85 9.98 -9.70
N MET A 286 -16.01 10.30 -9.10
CA MET A 286 -17.02 11.20 -9.67
C MET A 286 -16.46 12.62 -9.80
N ARG A 287 -15.78 13.11 -8.74
CA ARG A 287 -15.13 14.43 -8.72
C ARG A 287 -14.02 14.50 -9.76
N VAL A 288 -13.10 13.53 -9.74
CA VAL A 288 -11.99 13.48 -10.68
C VAL A 288 -12.46 13.44 -12.13
N ALA A 289 -13.49 12.65 -12.42
CA ALA A 289 -14.05 12.55 -13.77
C ALA A 289 -14.65 13.89 -14.25
N ARG A 290 -15.38 14.61 -13.39
CA ARG A 290 -15.95 15.92 -13.73
C ARG A 290 -14.87 16.97 -13.95
N GLU A 291 -13.92 17.07 -13.01
CA GLU A 291 -12.84 18.06 -13.09
C GLU A 291 -11.94 17.82 -14.31
N ALA A 292 -11.60 16.55 -14.60
CA ALA A 292 -10.86 16.23 -15.82
C ALA A 292 -11.65 16.55 -17.10
N ALA A 293 -12.95 16.22 -17.12
CA ALA A 293 -13.80 16.50 -18.29
C ALA A 293 -13.95 18.01 -18.55
N ALA A 294 -13.94 18.84 -17.50
CA ALA A 294 -14.03 20.29 -17.62
C ALA A 294 -12.82 20.91 -18.34
N ILE A 295 -11.67 20.24 -18.35
CA ILE A 295 -10.47 20.69 -19.09
C ILE A 295 -10.67 20.62 -20.61
N GLY A 296 -11.44 19.67 -21.12
CA GLY A 296 -11.84 19.59 -22.54
C GLY A 296 -10.70 19.35 -23.54
N THR A 297 -9.58 18.74 -23.12
CA THR A 297 -8.43 18.44 -23.97
C THR A 297 -8.36 16.95 -24.36
N LYS A 298 -7.66 16.62 -25.45
CA LYS A 298 -7.38 15.22 -25.85
C LYS A 298 -6.68 14.43 -24.73
N SER A 299 -5.85 15.07 -23.93
CA SER A 299 -5.18 14.45 -22.80
C SER A 299 -6.17 14.13 -21.66
N ALA A 300 -7.09 15.03 -21.38
CA ALA A 300 -8.17 14.80 -20.43
C ALA A 300 -9.10 13.66 -20.89
N ASP A 301 -9.48 13.63 -22.16
CA ASP A 301 -10.27 12.53 -22.73
C ASP A 301 -9.54 11.19 -22.59
N LYS A 302 -8.22 11.18 -22.82
CA LYS A 302 -7.41 9.96 -22.65
C LYS A 302 -7.30 9.53 -21.20
N TYR A 303 -7.20 10.47 -20.24
CA TYR A 303 -7.22 10.17 -18.82
C TYR A 303 -8.59 9.59 -18.38
N LEU A 304 -9.67 10.18 -18.88
CA LEU A 304 -11.03 9.67 -18.66
C LEU A 304 -11.24 8.27 -19.25
N ASP A 305 -10.61 7.94 -20.37
CA ASP A 305 -10.61 6.57 -20.90
C ASP A 305 -9.98 5.57 -19.90
N GLU A 306 -8.84 5.91 -19.28
CA GLU A 306 -8.19 5.03 -18.30
C GLU A 306 -9.05 4.90 -17.04
N LEU A 307 -9.59 6.00 -16.54
CA LEU A 307 -10.40 6.01 -15.32
C LEU A 307 -11.77 5.33 -15.51
N LEU A 308 -12.50 5.70 -16.55
CA LEU A 308 -13.92 5.37 -16.71
C LEU A 308 -14.16 4.14 -17.61
N ILE A 309 -13.15 3.69 -18.37
CA ILE A 309 -13.29 2.51 -19.21
C ILE A 309 -12.44 1.37 -18.66
N PHE A 310 -11.11 1.54 -18.58
CA PHE A 310 -10.25 0.42 -18.18
C PHE A 310 -10.42 0.08 -16.71
N ARG A 311 -10.42 1.07 -15.81
CA ARG A 311 -10.61 0.84 -14.38
C ARG A 311 -12.03 0.35 -14.08
N GLU A 312 -13.07 1.04 -14.53
CA GLU A 312 -14.45 0.65 -14.19
C GLU A 312 -14.86 -0.66 -14.83
N HIS A 313 -14.38 -0.97 -16.05
CA HIS A 313 -14.59 -2.29 -16.64
C HIS A 313 -14.07 -3.41 -15.75
N ALA A 314 -12.89 -3.24 -15.17
CA ALA A 314 -12.34 -4.21 -14.22
C ALA A 314 -13.22 -4.37 -12.97
N TRP A 315 -13.71 -3.28 -12.39
CA TRP A 315 -14.62 -3.31 -11.25
C TRP A 315 -15.92 -4.02 -11.56
N HIS A 316 -16.54 -3.72 -12.70
CA HIS A 316 -17.77 -4.39 -13.14
C HIS A 316 -17.55 -5.87 -13.47
N HIS A 317 -16.39 -6.23 -14.01
CA HIS A 317 -16.03 -7.63 -14.23
C HIS A 317 -15.94 -8.39 -12.90
N ILE A 318 -15.16 -7.90 -11.95
CA ILE A 318 -14.99 -8.53 -10.63
C ILE A 318 -16.34 -8.61 -9.89
N TYR A 319 -17.17 -7.58 -9.96
CA TYR A 319 -18.52 -7.60 -9.38
C TYR A 319 -19.41 -8.70 -9.97
N SER A 320 -19.19 -9.11 -11.21
CA SER A 320 -20.04 -10.09 -11.93
C SER A 320 -19.56 -11.53 -11.88
N VAL A 321 -18.36 -11.80 -11.30
CA VAL A 321 -17.80 -13.15 -11.18
C VAL A 321 -17.84 -13.62 -9.73
N SER A 322 -18.07 -14.94 -9.53
CA SER A 322 -18.17 -15.53 -8.19
C SER A 322 -16.82 -15.74 -7.53
N GLU A 323 -15.81 -16.11 -8.32
CA GLU A 323 -14.46 -16.45 -7.85
C GLU A 323 -13.42 -15.54 -8.53
N PRO A 324 -13.22 -14.31 -8.02
CA PRO A 324 -12.45 -13.28 -8.72
C PRO A 324 -10.99 -13.65 -8.98
N TYR A 325 -10.40 -14.54 -8.20
CA TYR A 325 -8.99 -14.96 -8.37
C TYR A 325 -8.83 -16.22 -9.23
N SER A 326 -9.93 -16.86 -9.63
CA SER A 326 -9.88 -18.14 -10.34
C SER A 326 -9.30 -18.01 -11.76
N PRO A 327 -8.41 -18.95 -12.19
CA PRO A 327 -7.97 -19.06 -13.57
C PRO A 327 -9.13 -19.29 -14.56
N SER A 328 -10.29 -19.80 -14.08
CA SER A 328 -11.49 -20.00 -14.89
C SER A 328 -12.08 -18.72 -15.47
N ASN A 329 -11.71 -17.54 -14.93
CA ASN A 329 -12.09 -16.24 -15.48
C ASN A 329 -11.40 -15.92 -16.82
N LEU A 330 -10.28 -16.60 -17.12
CA LEU A 330 -9.63 -16.43 -18.41
C LEU A 330 -10.52 -16.96 -19.54
N PRO A 331 -10.53 -16.33 -20.72
CA PRO A 331 -11.29 -16.82 -21.85
C PRO A 331 -10.82 -18.23 -22.28
N SER A 332 -11.71 -19.06 -22.79
CA SER A 332 -11.43 -20.46 -23.14
C SER A 332 -10.21 -20.62 -24.06
N TRP A 333 -10.03 -19.72 -25.02
CA TRP A 333 -8.86 -19.74 -25.91
C TRP A 333 -7.53 -19.53 -25.15
N ALA A 334 -7.53 -18.73 -24.07
CA ALA A 334 -6.33 -18.52 -23.26
C ALA A 334 -6.05 -19.73 -22.38
N GLN A 335 -7.08 -20.29 -21.75
CA GLN A 335 -6.95 -21.54 -20.96
C GLN A 335 -6.41 -22.68 -21.83
N GLU A 336 -6.92 -22.83 -23.07
CA GLU A 336 -6.45 -23.84 -24.01
C GLU A 336 -5.01 -23.58 -24.45
N SER A 337 -4.67 -22.31 -24.70
CA SER A 337 -3.30 -21.93 -25.01
C SER A 337 -2.33 -22.32 -23.91
N TRP A 338 -2.64 -22.01 -22.66
CA TRP A 338 -1.79 -22.37 -21.52
C TRP A 338 -1.68 -23.90 -21.34
N ARG A 339 -2.76 -24.63 -21.56
CA ARG A 339 -2.77 -26.09 -21.50
C ARG A 339 -1.91 -26.72 -22.59
N SER A 340 -1.98 -26.18 -23.79
CA SER A 340 -1.22 -26.69 -24.95
C SER A 340 0.29 -26.44 -24.86
N THR A 341 0.73 -25.50 -24.02
CA THR A 341 2.15 -25.16 -23.80
C THR A 341 2.65 -25.50 -22.39
N ALA A 342 1.88 -26.30 -21.64
CA ALA A 342 2.22 -26.63 -20.25
C ALA A 342 3.58 -27.35 -20.14
N ASP A 343 3.84 -28.28 -21.08
CA ASP A 343 5.09 -29.09 -21.11
C ASP A 343 6.25 -28.40 -21.82
N ASP A 344 6.06 -27.18 -22.31
CA ASP A 344 7.15 -26.45 -22.96
C ASP A 344 8.29 -26.16 -21.96
N PRO A 345 9.56 -26.37 -22.35
CA PRO A 345 10.69 -26.17 -21.45
C PRO A 345 10.86 -24.69 -21.09
N ARG A 346 11.05 -24.41 -19.78
CA ARG A 346 11.45 -23.09 -19.28
C ARG A 346 12.96 -23.02 -19.22
N THR A 347 13.52 -21.96 -19.77
CA THR A 347 14.98 -21.78 -19.84
C THR A 347 15.59 -21.59 -18.45
N VAL A 348 14.88 -20.90 -17.57
CA VAL A 348 15.27 -20.59 -16.18
C VAL A 348 14.03 -20.62 -15.31
N LEU A 349 14.16 -21.20 -14.12
CA LEU A 349 13.12 -21.22 -13.09
C LEU A 349 13.71 -20.62 -11.80
N PRO A 350 13.72 -19.30 -11.65
CA PRO A 350 14.15 -18.67 -10.41
C PRO A 350 13.26 -19.10 -9.25
N HIS A 351 13.81 -19.23 -8.07
CA HIS A 351 13.01 -19.51 -6.90
C HIS A 351 12.03 -18.33 -6.65
N PRO A 352 10.76 -18.57 -6.25
CA PRO A 352 9.78 -17.51 -6.00
C PRO A 352 10.28 -16.41 -5.07
N VAL A 353 11.11 -16.77 -4.11
CA VAL A 353 11.74 -15.83 -3.16
C VAL A 353 12.77 -14.92 -3.86
N GLU A 354 13.54 -15.43 -4.82
CA GLU A 354 14.46 -14.61 -5.60
C GLU A 354 13.69 -13.57 -6.41
N LEU A 355 12.56 -13.98 -6.98
CA LEU A 355 11.64 -13.06 -7.67
C LEU A 355 11.06 -12.02 -6.71
N GLU A 356 10.61 -12.44 -5.54
CA GLU A 356 10.09 -11.53 -4.51
C GLU A 356 11.11 -10.45 -4.13
N HIS A 357 12.40 -10.79 -4.06
CA HIS A 357 13.50 -9.88 -3.72
C HIS A 357 14.22 -9.25 -4.92
N ALA A 358 13.56 -9.17 -6.06
CA ALA A 358 14.09 -8.53 -7.26
C ALA A 358 15.43 -9.14 -7.77
N LYS A 359 15.56 -10.47 -7.68
CA LYS A 359 16.73 -11.23 -8.14
C LYS A 359 16.41 -12.13 -9.34
N SER A 360 15.61 -11.64 -10.28
CA SER A 360 15.32 -12.33 -11.53
C SER A 360 16.49 -12.22 -12.54
N PRO A 361 16.48 -13.01 -13.62
CA PRO A 361 17.46 -12.86 -14.72
C PRO A 361 17.36 -11.54 -15.51
N SER A 362 16.43 -10.64 -15.16
CA SER A 362 16.18 -9.41 -15.90
C SER A 362 16.30 -8.17 -15.01
N GLU A 363 17.30 -7.33 -15.27
CA GLU A 363 17.50 -6.04 -14.58
C GLU A 363 16.26 -5.14 -14.62
N LEU A 364 15.59 -5.00 -15.76
CA LEU A 364 14.38 -4.19 -15.87
C LEU A 364 13.25 -4.74 -15.00
N TRP A 365 13.11 -6.07 -14.93
CA TRP A 365 12.12 -6.69 -14.06
C TRP A 365 12.45 -6.46 -12.59
N ASN A 366 13.74 -6.56 -12.24
CA ASN A 366 14.23 -6.30 -10.89
C ASN A 366 13.94 -4.85 -10.45
N LEU A 367 14.15 -3.88 -11.33
CA LEU A 367 13.76 -2.48 -11.07
C LEU A 367 12.24 -2.33 -10.88
N CYS A 368 11.42 -3.06 -11.65
CA CYS A 368 9.97 -3.07 -11.46
C CYS A 368 9.58 -3.62 -10.09
N GLN A 369 10.17 -4.74 -9.69
CA GLN A 369 9.91 -5.37 -8.38
C GLN A 369 10.43 -4.48 -7.24
N SER A 370 11.60 -3.87 -7.38
CA SER A 370 12.13 -2.90 -6.42
C SER A 370 11.22 -1.68 -6.26
N SER A 371 10.62 -1.20 -7.34
CA SER A 371 9.61 -0.12 -7.26
C SER A 371 8.39 -0.51 -6.43
N LEU A 372 7.93 -1.76 -6.53
CA LEU A 372 6.86 -2.29 -5.67
C LEU A 372 7.32 -2.39 -4.22
N ILE A 373 8.49 -2.95 -3.97
CA ILE A 373 9.05 -3.13 -2.62
C ILE A 373 9.25 -1.77 -1.95
N HIS A 374 9.89 -0.82 -2.61
CA HIS A 374 10.28 0.45 -2.00
C HIS A 374 9.13 1.48 -1.96
N HIS A 375 8.33 1.54 -3.02
CA HIS A 375 7.38 2.64 -3.21
C HIS A 375 5.91 2.20 -3.29
N GLY A 376 5.65 0.89 -3.25
CA GLY A 376 4.28 0.38 -3.38
C GLY A 376 3.62 0.74 -4.71
N GLU A 377 4.40 1.10 -5.72
CA GLU A 377 3.90 1.52 -7.02
C GLU A 377 4.59 0.77 -8.17
N LEU A 378 3.84 0.57 -9.25
CA LEU A 378 4.39 0.08 -10.50
C LEU A 378 3.68 0.76 -11.66
N HIS A 379 4.45 1.44 -12.50
CA HIS A 379 3.91 2.13 -13.67
C HIS A 379 3.14 1.15 -14.58
N ASN A 380 1.92 1.50 -15.00
CA ASN A 380 1.02 0.59 -15.73
C ASN A 380 1.66 -0.05 -16.97
N ASN A 381 2.47 0.70 -17.72
CA ASN A 381 3.18 0.16 -18.89
C ASN A 381 4.22 -0.91 -18.48
N LEU A 382 4.90 -0.74 -17.37
CA LEU A 382 5.85 -1.71 -16.82
C LEU A 382 5.15 -2.86 -16.10
N ARG A 383 4.00 -2.64 -15.46
CA ARG A 383 3.21 -3.70 -14.81
C ARG A 383 2.87 -4.83 -15.80
N MET A 384 2.54 -4.47 -17.04
CA MET A 384 2.29 -5.46 -18.09
C MET A 384 3.57 -6.23 -18.50
N THR A 385 4.74 -5.61 -18.45
CA THR A 385 6.01 -6.29 -18.73
C THR A 385 6.42 -7.19 -17.57
N TRP A 386 6.30 -6.69 -16.35
CA TRP A 386 6.55 -7.41 -15.11
C TRP A 386 5.67 -8.67 -15.02
N GLY A 387 4.35 -8.55 -15.18
CA GLY A 387 3.44 -9.69 -15.06
C GLY A 387 3.56 -10.71 -16.20
N LYS A 388 3.84 -10.26 -17.43
CA LYS A 388 4.02 -11.17 -18.58
C LYS A 388 5.37 -11.91 -18.60
N ALA A 389 6.29 -11.58 -17.71
CA ALA A 389 7.51 -12.33 -17.52
C ALA A 389 7.32 -13.56 -16.63
N LEU A 390 6.39 -13.49 -15.67
CA LEU A 390 6.17 -14.56 -14.69
C LEU A 390 5.90 -15.93 -15.32
N PRO A 391 5.05 -16.08 -16.36
CA PRO A 391 4.85 -17.38 -17.00
C PRO A 391 6.12 -18.01 -17.58
N LEU A 392 7.11 -17.20 -17.94
CA LEU A 392 8.39 -17.69 -18.46
C LEU A 392 9.29 -18.28 -17.36
N TRP A 393 8.98 -17.99 -16.09
CA TRP A 393 9.78 -18.30 -14.90
C TRP A 393 9.03 -19.15 -13.87
N THR A 394 7.86 -19.63 -14.21
CA THR A 394 7.03 -20.52 -13.36
C THR A 394 6.68 -21.78 -14.11
N ASN A 395 6.37 -22.85 -13.38
CA ASN A 395 6.10 -24.16 -13.97
C ASN A 395 4.80 -24.21 -14.77
N ASP A 396 3.79 -23.47 -14.30
CA ASP A 396 2.42 -23.54 -14.84
C ASP A 396 1.67 -22.22 -14.68
N LEU A 397 0.45 -22.18 -15.21
CA LEU A 397 -0.44 -21.02 -15.17
C LEU A 397 -0.83 -20.63 -13.74
N ASP A 398 -1.19 -21.61 -12.91
CA ASP A 398 -1.72 -21.36 -11.57
C ASP A 398 -0.62 -20.75 -10.70
N THR A 399 0.57 -21.34 -10.70
CA THR A 399 1.76 -20.78 -10.01
C THR A 399 2.08 -19.37 -10.48
N SER A 400 1.97 -19.10 -11.79
CA SER A 400 2.23 -17.76 -12.34
C SER A 400 1.21 -16.72 -11.88
N LEU A 401 -0.07 -17.09 -11.87
CA LEU A 401 -1.16 -16.22 -11.39
C LEU A 401 -1.04 -15.95 -9.89
N GLU A 402 -0.84 -17.01 -9.11
CA GLU A 402 -0.70 -16.92 -7.65
C GLU A 402 0.50 -16.06 -7.25
N LEU A 403 1.66 -16.29 -7.85
CA LEU A 403 2.87 -15.50 -7.57
C LEU A 403 2.66 -14.03 -7.95
N GLY A 404 2.14 -13.77 -9.16
CA GLY A 404 1.88 -12.41 -9.61
C GLY A 404 0.89 -11.68 -8.71
N GLN A 405 -0.17 -12.36 -8.28
CA GLN A 405 -1.15 -11.80 -7.36
C GLN A 405 -0.56 -11.56 -5.97
N LYS A 406 0.18 -12.55 -5.42
CA LYS A 406 0.86 -12.43 -4.13
C LYS A 406 1.80 -11.22 -4.08
N LEU A 407 2.70 -11.10 -5.06
CA LEU A 407 3.67 -9.99 -5.12
C LEU A 407 2.99 -8.63 -5.25
N ASN A 408 1.95 -8.57 -6.09
CA ASN A 408 1.15 -7.36 -6.23
C ASN A 408 0.44 -6.99 -4.92
N ASP A 409 -0.25 -7.93 -4.28
CA ASP A 409 -1.08 -7.68 -3.09
C ASP A 409 -0.24 -7.39 -1.84
N LYS A 410 0.96 -7.98 -1.76
CA LYS A 410 1.87 -7.74 -0.66
C LYS A 410 2.49 -6.34 -0.70
N TYR A 411 2.92 -5.89 -1.88
CA TYR A 411 3.76 -4.69 -1.99
C TYR A 411 3.05 -3.46 -2.55
N ALA A 412 2.11 -3.63 -3.50
CA ALA A 412 1.49 -2.47 -4.13
C ALA A 412 0.49 -1.78 -3.20
N LEU A 413 0.54 -0.44 -3.13
CA LEU A 413 -0.45 0.36 -2.41
C LEU A 413 -1.87 0.21 -2.99
N ASP A 414 -1.98 -0.11 -4.28
CA ASP A 414 -3.22 -0.48 -4.97
C ASP A 414 -3.40 -2.00 -5.10
N GLY A 415 -2.67 -2.78 -4.33
CA GLY A 415 -2.83 -4.22 -4.24
C GLY A 415 -4.26 -4.58 -3.83
N ARG A 416 -4.80 -5.67 -4.39
CA ARG A 416 -6.18 -6.12 -4.11
C ARG A 416 -7.28 -5.15 -4.57
N ASP A 417 -6.95 -4.13 -5.38
CA ASP A 417 -7.97 -3.39 -6.14
C ASP A 417 -8.52 -4.30 -7.27
N PRO A 418 -9.82 -4.26 -7.58
CA PRO A 418 -10.37 -4.99 -8.71
C PRO A 418 -9.60 -4.78 -10.02
N SER A 419 -9.10 -3.56 -10.26
CA SER A 419 -8.29 -3.28 -11.45
C SER A 419 -6.91 -3.94 -11.39
N SER A 420 -6.37 -4.13 -10.20
CA SER A 420 -5.08 -4.78 -9.96
C SER A 420 -5.19 -6.29 -10.17
N VAL A 421 -6.23 -6.92 -9.64
CA VAL A 421 -6.56 -8.35 -9.86
C VAL A 421 -6.75 -8.63 -11.36
N VAL A 422 -7.58 -7.84 -12.03
CA VAL A 422 -7.77 -7.93 -13.48
C VAL A 422 -6.46 -7.68 -14.23
N GLY A 423 -5.61 -6.78 -13.77
CA GLY A 423 -4.30 -6.50 -14.34
C GLY A 423 -3.38 -7.72 -14.38
N VAL A 424 -3.33 -8.50 -13.29
CA VAL A 424 -2.60 -9.77 -13.22
C VAL A 424 -3.20 -10.79 -14.20
N GLN A 425 -4.51 -10.99 -14.20
CA GLN A 425 -5.19 -11.90 -15.12
C GLN A 425 -5.04 -11.46 -16.58
N TRP A 426 -4.99 -10.15 -16.86
CA TRP A 426 -4.75 -9.63 -18.20
C TRP A 426 -3.36 -10.00 -18.73
N CYS A 427 -2.38 -10.09 -17.87
CA CYS A 427 -1.07 -10.62 -18.27
C CYS A 427 -1.15 -12.05 -18.81
N HIS A 428 -2.16 -12.82 -18.41
CA HIS A 428 -2.40 -14.21 -18.78
C HIS A 428 -3.50 -14.41 -19.84
N GLY A 429 -4.04 -13.31 -20.42
CA GLY A 429 -4.96 -13.37 -21.56
C GLY A 429 -6.37 -12.81 -21.33
N LEU A 430 -6.74 -12.45 -20.09
CA LEU A 430 -8.04 -11.84 -19.82
C LEU A 430 -8.21 -10.55 -20.66
N PHE A 431 -9.36 -10.38 -21.29
CA PHE A 431 -9.71 -9.25 -22.17
C PHE A 431 -8.83 -9.07 -23.41
N ASP A 432 -7.93 -10.01 -23.68
CA ASP A 432 -7.08 -10.01 -24.88
C ASP A 432 -7.68 -10.90 -25.99
N ARG A 433 -6.98 -11.04 -27.08
CA ARG A 433 -7.31 -11.93 -28.19
C ARG A 433 -6.12 -12.87 -28.46
N PRO A 434 -6.31 -13.98 -29.17
CA PRO A 434 -5.19 -14.79 -29.65
C PRO A 434 -4.25 -13.99 -30.55
N PHE A 435 -2.95 -14.22 -30.40
CA PHE A 435 -1.87 -13.65 -31.21
C PHE A 435 -1.09 -14.79 -31.86
N PHE A 436 -1.11 -14.85 -33.19
CA PHE A 436 -0.41 -15.87 -33.96
C PHE A 436 0.89 -15.32 -34.56
N PRO A 437 1.91 -16.16 -34.78
CA PRO A 437 1.95 -17.61 -34.48
C PRO A 437 2.06 -17.91 -32.98
N SER A 438 1.73 -19.16 -32.61
CA SER A 438 1.96 -19.67 -31.25
C SER A 438 3.46 -19.63 -30.91
N MET A 439 3.77 -19.28 -29.67
CA MET A 439 5.15 -19.14 -29.17
C MET A 439 5.38 -20.12 -28.01
N PRO A 440 6.62 -20.60 -27.83
CA PRO A 440 6.95 -21.45 -26.68
C PRO A 440 6.52 -20.79 -25.37
N VAL A 441 6.01 -21.58 -24.45
CA VAL A 441 5.49 -21.23 -23.13
C VAL A 441 4.25 -20.33 -23.17
N MET A 442 4.26 -19.26 -23.95
CA MET A 442 3.19 -18.26 -24.02
C MET A 442 2.03 -18.66 -24.93
N GLY A 443 2.22 -19.67 -25.78
CA GLY A 443 1.22 -20.07 -26.76
C GLY A 443 0.77 -18.89 -27.64
N VAL A 444 -0.54 -18.70 -27.76
CA VAL A 444 -1.12 -17.54 -28.46
C VAL A 444 -1.48 -16.39 -27.53
N VAL A 445 -1.05 -16.42 -26.26
CA VAL A 445 -1.15 -15.26 -25.37
C VAL A 445 -0.11 -14.21 -25.77
N ARG A 446 -0.52 -12.95 -25.78
CA ARG A 446 0.34 -11.85 -26.20
C ARG A 446 1.62 -11.78 -25.36
N LYS A 447 2.75 -12.10 -25.95
CA LYS A 447 4.07 -11.89 -25.35
C LYS A 447 4.39 -10.40 -25.24
N ARG A 448 5.16 -10.04 -24.21
CA ARG A 448 5.79 -8.74 -24.10
C ARG A 448 7.27 -8.95 -23.78
N ASP A 449 8.09 -8.68 -24.78
CA ASP A 449 9.52 -8.90 -24.67
C ASP A 449 10.18 -7.82 -23.81
N ILE A 450 10.88 -8.26 -22.76
CA ILE A 450 11.50 -7.37 -21.76
C ILE A 450 12.66 -6.59 -22.38
N LEU A 451 13.49 -7.22 -23.22
CA LEU A 451 14.65 -6.58 -23.85
C LEU A 451 14.20 -5.49 -24.81
N THR A 452 13.18 -5.78 -25.61
CA THR A 452 12.54 -4.77 -26.49
C THR A 452 11.95 -3.61 -25.68
N HIS A 453 11.39 -3.86 -24.50
CA HIS A 453 10.90 -2.78 -23.66
C HIS A 453 12.05 -1.98 -23.04
N LYS A 454 13.09 -2.66 -22.55
CA LYS A 454 14.31 -2.03 -22.00
C LYS A 454 14.95 -1.09 -23.03
N SER A 455 15.06 -1.50 -24.30
CA SER A 455 15.68 -0.69 -25.36
C SER A 455 14.93 0.59 -25.72
N ARG A 456 13.65 0.74 -25.29
CA ARG A 456 12.81 1.90 -25.55
C ARG A 456 12.58 2.79 -24.32
N LEU A 457 13.08 2.36 -23.17
CA LEU A 457 12.98 3.05 -21.91
C LEU A 457 14.30 3.74 -21.59
N ASP A 458 14.25 4.96 -21.14
CA ASP A 458 15.38 5.59 -20.45
C ASP A 458 15.56 4.89 -19.09
N VAL A 459 16.39 3.85 -19.10
CA VAL A 459 16.56 2.94 -17.95
C VAL A 459 17.24 3.68 -16.80
N GLU A 460 18.27 4.48 -17.08
CA GLU A 460 19.01 5.24 -16.05
C GLU A 460 18.09 6.18 -15.29
N ARG A 461 17.24 6.89 -16.01
CA ARG A 461 16.24 7.77 -15.40
C ARG A 461 15.17 7.01 -14.63
N TYR A 462 14.74 5.83 -15.12
CA TYR A 462 13.79 5.00 -14.40
C TYR A 462 14.44 4.41 -13.14
N GLU A 463 15.67 3.93 -13.23
CA GLU A 463 16.46 3.46 -12.09
C GLU A 463 16.65 4.55 -11.04
N SER A 464 17.04 5.74 -11.45
CA SER A 464 17.11 6.90 -10.55
C SER A 464 15.78 7.19 -9.85
N HIS A 465 14.65 7.01 -10.56
CA HIS A 465 13.32 7.15 -9.95
C HIS A 465 13.00 6.03 -8.96
N VAL A 466 13.38 4.79 -9.26
CA VAL A 466 13.21 3.64 -8.36
C VAL A 466 14.08 3.77 -7.11
N ASN A 467 15.30 4.23 -7.29
CA ASN A 467 16.28 4.38 -6.21
C ASN A 467 16.19 5.74 -5.51
N ARG A 468 15.17 6.54 -5.80
CA ARG A 468 14.95 7.81 -5.09
C ARG A 468 14.76 7.59 -3.60
N HIS A 469 15.29 8.52 -2.81
CA HIS A 469 15.10 8.48 -1.38
C HIS A 469 13.61 8.60 -1.02
N GLN A 470 13.18 7.81 -0.05
CA GLN A 470 11.79 7.86 0.45
C GLN A 470 11.61 8.97 1.48
N THR A 471 12.69 9.45 2.05
CA THR A 471 12.68 10.54 3.03
C THR A 471 13.41 11.74 2.44
N ASN A 472 12.92 12.95 2.71
CA ASN A 472 13.63 14.21 2.38
C ASN A 472 14.78 14.48 3.37
N VAL A 473 15.39 13.45 3.94
CA VAL A 473 16.51 13.60 4.84
C VAL A 473 17.75 13.89 3.98
N GLU A 474 18.18 15.14 4.02
CA GLU A 474 19.50 15.50 3.51
C GLU A 474 20.55 14.90 4.45
N GLY A 475 21.18 13.83 4.04
CA GLY A 475 22.24 13.19 4.81
C GLY A 475 22.52 11.78 4.31
N VAL A 476 23.71 11.32 4.64
CA VAL A 476 24.17 9.96 4.36
C VAL A 476 24.45 9.30 5.70
N TYR A 477 23.92 8.09 5.88
CA TYR A 477 24.16 7.28 7.06
C TYR A 477 25.28 6.29 6.78
N LEU A 478 26.26 6.27 7.67
CA LEU A 478 27.41 5.39 7.57
C LEU A 478 27.29 4.34 8.67
N VAL A 479 27.15 3.07 8.28
CA VAL A 479 27.19 1.95 9.21
C VAL A 479 28.57 1.34 9.16
N VAL A 480 29.33 1.48 10.24
CA VAL A 480 30.72 0.99 10.31
C VAL A 480 30.74 -0.43 10.89
N GLY A 481 31.22 -1.37 10.09
CA GLY A 481 31.24 -2.78 10.39
C GLY A 481 30.60 -3.59 9.24
N TYR A 482 30.98 -4.87 9.14
CA TYR A 482 30.42 -5.79 8.14
C TYR A 482 30.08 -7.14 8.80
N GLY A 483 29.26 -7.10 9.83
CA GLY A 483 28.69 -8.25 10.50
C GLY A 483 27.17 -8.36 10.24
N ILE A 484 26.55 -9.42 10.76
CA ILE A 484 25.08 -9.60 10.62
C ILE A 484 24.32 -8.42 11.21
N LEU A 485 24.77 -7.90 12.34
CA LEU A 485 24.08 -6.84 13.04
C LEU A 485 24.16 -5.50 12.31
N GLU A 486 25.35 -5.13 11.87
CA GLU A 486 25.58 -3.90 11.11
C GLU A 486 24.84 -3.95 9.77
N CYS A 487 24.91 -5.08 9.05
CA CYS A 487 24.18 -5.25 7.81
C CYS A 487 22.67 -5.30 8.02
N LEU A 488 22.17 -5.81 9.14
CA LEU A 488 20.75 -5.76 9.50
C LEU A 488 20.29 -4.32 9.74
N ILE A 489 21.05 -3.53 10.50
CA ILE A 489 20.77 -2.11 10.73
C ILE A 489 20.79 -1.34 9.40
N ALA A 490 21.82 -1.55 8.60
CA ALA A 490 21.94 -0.93 7.29
C ALA A 490 20.76 -1.30 6.39
N ARG A 491 20.33 -2.57 6.41
CA ARG A 491 19.16 -3.04 5.66
C ARG A 491 17.88 -2.36 6.12
N ILE A 492 17.62 -2.27 7.42
CA ILE A 492 16.43 -1.61 7.96
C ILE A 492 16.40 -0.12 7.57
N LEU A 493 17.54 0.57 7.67
CA LEU A 493 17.65 1.96 7.25
C LEU A 493 17.46 2.12 5.75
N TYR A 494 18.10 1.27 4.95
CA TYR A 494 17.97 1.27 3.50
C TYR A 494 16.54 0.99 3.04
N ASP A 495 15.87 0.00 3.63
CA ASP A 495 14.47 -0.34 3.31
C ASP A 495 13.49 0.78 3.74
N LYS A 496 13.88 1.59 4.72
CA LYS A 496 13.18 2.83 5.09
C LYS A 496 13.50 4.02 4.19
N GLY A 497 14.36 3.83 3.19
CA GLY A 497 14.70 4.84 2.18
C GLY A 497 15.75 5.86 2.62
N PHE A 498 16.51 5.56 3.66
CA PHE A 498 17.69 6.36 4.01
C PHE A 498 18.84 6.08 3.05
N ASN A 499 19.67 7.11 2.83
CA ASN A 499 20.91 6.96 2.07
C ASN A 499 21.97 6.34 2.97
N VAL A 500 22.21 5.03 2.82
CA VAL A 500 23.03 4.24 3.73
C VAL A 500 24.22 3.67 2.98
N TYR A 501 25.38 3.70 3.63
CA TYR A 501 26.60 3.00 3.21
C TYR A 501 27.07 2.10 4.34
N VAL A 502 27.59 0.92 3.99
CA VAL A 502 28.28 0.03 4.92
C VAL A 502 29.76 0.16 4.71
N VAL A 503 30.51 0.39 5.78
CA VAL A 503 31.98 0.46 5.74
C VAL A 503 32.57 -0.83 6.30
N LYS A 504 33.29 -1.58 5.47
CA LYS A 504 34.07 -2.73 5.92
C LYS A 504 35.25 -2.26 6.75
N SER A 505 35.27 -2.63 8.02
CA SER A 505 36.42 -2.47 8.90
C SER A 505 37.19 -3.79 8.95
N GLU A 506 38.51 -3.75 8.79
CA GLU A 506 39.36 -4.96 8.89
C GLU A 506 39.44 -5.54 10.30
N GLN A 507 38.94 -4.85 11.29
CA GLN A 507 39.17 -5.16 12.71
C GLN A 507 38.00 -5.86 13.40
N HIS A 508 37.14 -6.62 12.82
CA HIS A 508 36.34 -7.61 13.57
C HIS A 508 35.47 -8.44 12.62
N GLN A 509 35.76 -9.71 12.51
CA GLN A 509 34.80 -10.74 12.12
C GLN A 509 34.39 -11.50 13.38
N PRO A 510 33.29 -11.14 14.04
CA PRO A 510 32.76 -12.01 15.07
C PRO A 510 31.99 -13.16 14.43
N GLU A 511 32.37 -14.38 14.76
CA GLU A 511 31.59 -15.58 14.44
C GLU A 511 30.32 -15.58 15.31
N TYR A 512 29.15 -15.35 14.69
CA TYR A 512 27.87 -15.52 15.35
C TYR A 512 27.10 -16.70 14.78
N THR A 513 26.72 -17.62 15.61
CA THR A 513 25.60 -18.53 15.36
C THR A 513 24.36 -17.96 16.01
N MET A 514 23.38 -17.53 15.24
CA MET A 514 22.04 -17.20 15.76
C MET A 514 21.18 -18.45 15.66
N GLN A 515 20.78 -19.00 16.81
CA GLN A 515 19.66 -19.95 16.89
C GLN A 515 18.41 -19.16 17.25
N ALA A 516 17.33 -19.41 16.51
CA ALA A 516 16.04 -18.80 16.75
C ALA A 516 15.35 -19.48 17.94
N ASP A 517 15.38 -18.85 19.11
CA ASP A 517 14.55 -19.25 20.24
C ASP A 517 13.42 -18.23 20.45
N GLY A 518 12.25 -18.72 20.56
CA GLY A 518 10.90 -18.24 20.28
C GLY A 518 10.31 -17.05 21.05
N GLU A 519 11.02 -16.05 21.57
CA GLU A 519 10.40 -14.97 22.36
C GLU A 519 10.38 -13.57 21.73
N SER A 520 11.16 -13.25 20.72
CA SER A 520 11.03 -11.98 20.03
C SER A 520 10.62 -12.16 18.58
N LYS A 521 9.33 -12.12 18.37
CA LYS A 521 8.65 -12.64 17.20
C LYS A 521 9.07 -11.98 15.87
N TRP A 522 9.25 -10.66 15.81
CA TRP A 522 9.45 -10.01 14.51
C TRP A 522 10.88 -10.11 13.95
N LEU A 523 11.92 -10.00 14.78
CA LEU A 523 13.30 -10.16 14.30
C LEU A 523 13.58 -11.64 14.02
N GLY A 524 13.03 -12.54 14.84
CA GLY A 524 13.05 -13.98 14.58
C GLY A 524 12.37 -14.31 13.27
N ASP A 525 11.14 -13.88 13.07
CA ASP A 525 10.37 -14.10 11.84
C ASP A 525 11.07 -13.45 10.63
N TYR A 526 11.69 -12.29 10.80
CA TYR A 526 12.45 -11.61 9.75
C TYR A 526 13.70 -12.40 9.37
N LEU A 527 14.50 -12.85 10.36
CA LEU A 527 15.69 -13.65 10.11
C LEU A 527 15.35 -15.05 9.60
N GLU A 528 14.30 -15.69 10.10
CA GLU A 528 13.79 -16.96 9.54
C GLU A 528 13.34 -16.80 8.10
N SER A 529 12.65 -15.71 7.80
CA SER A 529 12.30 -15.35 6.42
C SER A 529 13.56 -15.20 5.55
N ILE A 530 14.61 -14.57 6.05
CA ILE A 530 15.89 -14.45 5.34
C ILE A 530 16.57 -15.81 5.20
N TYR A 531 16.63 -16.63 6.25
CA TYR A 531 17.22 -17.98 6.19
C TYR A 531 16.47 -18.88 5.21
N ALA A 532 15.15 -18.83 5.21
CA ALA A 532 14.32 -19.55 4.24
C ALA A 532 14.58 -19.08 2.79
N GLN A 533 14.87 -17.80 2.62
CA GLN A 533 15.13 -17.19 1.31
C GLN A 533 16.49 -17.57 0.73
N ILE A 534 17.50 -17.67 1.59
CA ILE A 534 18.87 -17.98 1.14
C ILE A 534 19.14 -19.48 1.14
N GLY A 535 18.27 -20.27 1.78
CA GLY A 535 18.46 -21.73 1.93
C GLY A 535 19.60 -22.12 2.85
N THR A 536 20.15 -21.16 3.61
CA THR A 536 21.31 -21.35 4.49
C THR A 536 21.26 -20.39 5.66
N SER A 537 21.85 -20.82 6.78
CA SER A 537 22.12 -19.98 7.96
C SER A 537 23.59 -19.56 8.04
N ALA A 538 24.38 -19.78 6.98
CA ALA A 538 25.78 -19.41 6.96
C ALA A 538 25.96 -17.89 7.07
N ILE A 539 26.73 -17.44 8.03
CA ILE A 539 26.88 -16.02 8.41
C ILE A 539 27.25 -15.14 7.23
N GLN A 540 28.20 -15.57 6.40
CA GLN A 540 28.66 -14.79 5.26
C GLN A 540 27.56 -14.59 4.20
N GLU A 541 26.73 -15.59 3.97
CA GLU A 541 25.65 -15.52 2.99
C GLU A 541 24.51 -14.65 3.49
N VAL A 542 24.17 -14.75 4.78
CA VAL A 542 23.18 -13.88 5.43
C VAL A 542 23.64 -12.41 5.42
N THR A 543 24.90 -12.17 5.78
CA THR A 543 25.49 -10.82 5.75
C THR A 543 25.50 -10.23 4.36
N SER A 544 25.90 -11.01 3.36
CA SER A 544 25.89 -10.61 1.96
C SER A 544 24.50 -10.31 1.44
N PHE A 545 23.50 -11.09 1.86
CA PHE A 545 22.11 -10.86 1.52
C PHE A 545 21.58 -9.55 2.14
N LEU A 546 21.84 -9.33 3.42
CA LEU A 546 21.43 -8.12 4.12
C LEU A 546 22.05 -6.86 3.51
N ALA A 547 23.31 -6.93 3.11
CA ALA A 547 24.03 -5.83 2.44
C ALA A 547 23.68 -5.68 0.95
N SER A 548 22.88 -6.57 0.38
CA SER A 548 22.55 -6.56 -1.06
C SER A 548 21.88 -5.24 -1.49
N GLY A 549 22.47 -4.57 -2.48
CA GLY A 549 22.00 -3.27 -2.97
C GLY A 549 22.40 -2.06 -2.13
N ILE A 550 23.04 -2.26 -0.98
CA ILE A 550 23.62 -1.19 -0.18
C ILE A 550 25.07 -0.98 -0.61
N PRO A 551 25.52 0.24 -0.91
CA PRO A 551 26.92 0.50 -1.25
C PRO A 551 27.84 0.11 -0.10
N ILE A 552 28.90 -0.65 -0.40
CA ILE A 552 29.91 -1.08 0.55
C ILE A 552 31.20 -0.34 0.24
N LEU A 553 31.80 0.28 1.24
CA LEU A 553 33.04 1.02 1.16
C LEU A 553 34.12 0.28 1.96
N ASP A 554 35.33 0.22 1.45
CA ASP A 554 36.46 -0.30 2.22
C ASP A 554 37.01 0.83 3.15
N ALA A 555 37.39 0.46 4.37
CA ALA A 555 37.85 1.42 5.39
C ALA A 555 39.04 2.29 4.93
N GLY A 556 39.86 1.78 4.00
CA GLY A 556 40.96 2.55 3.38
C GLY A 556 40.50 3.65 2.40
N GLU A 557 39.25 3.61 1.94
CA GLU A 557 38.66 4.60 1.01
C GLU A 557 37.91 5.71 1.75
N VAL A 558 37.76 5.57 3.07
CA VAL A 558 36.96 6.46 3.91
C VAL A 558 37.88 7.23 4.85
N HIS A 559 38.06 8.52 4.60
CA HIS A 559 38.65 9.43 5.57
C HIS A 559 37.56 10.12 6.36
N ILE A 560 37.40 9.73 7.64
CA ILE A 560 36.52 10.43 8.56
C ILE A 560 37.35 11.54 9.22
N SER A 561 37.15 12.78 8.81
CA SER A 561 37.74 13.94 9.50
C SER A 561 36.81 14.36 10.65
N VAL A 562 37.29 14.19 11.87
CA VAL A 562 36.62 14.68 13.07
C VAL A 562 37.36 15.94 13.53
N ASP A 563 37.18 17.02 12.81
CA ASP A 563 37.69 18.34 13.22
C ASP A 563 36.56 19.12 13.94
N GLU A 564 36.72 19.20 15.25
CA GLU A 564 35.94 19.94 16.24
C GLU A 564 34.48 19.49 16.53
N PRO A 565 34.00 19.61 17.76
CA PRO A 565 32.72 19.06 18.22
C PRO A 565 31.45 19.75 17.66
N LEU A 566 31.58 20.60 16.68
CA LEU A 566 30.49 21.34 16.03
C LEU A 566 30.41 21.14 14.50
N VAL A 567 31.29 20.32 13.90
CA VAL A 567 31.32 20.13 12.44
C VAL A 567 30.80 18.72 12.15
N ARG A 568 29.77 18.65 11.31
CA ARG A 568 29.27 17.38 10.80
C ARG A 568 30.42 16.63 10.11
N PRO A 569 30.63 15.33 10.43
CA PRO A 569 31.67 14.57 9.76
C PRO A 569 31.43 14.54 8.25
N ALA A 570 32.50 14.77 7.49
CA ALA A 570 32.45 14.74 6.05
C ALA A 570 33.12 13.45 5.53
N LEU A 571 32.46 12.79 4.60
CA LEU A 571 33.04 11.66 3.85
C LEU A 571 33.68 12.20 2.57
N VAL A 572 34.94 11.84 2.33
CA VAL A 572 35.59 12.14 1.08
C VAL A 572 35.61 10.88 0.22
N LEU A 573 34.77 10.85 -0.80
CA LEU A 573 34.73 9.80 -1.81
C LEU A 573 35.32 10.32 -3.11
N ASN A 574 36.38 9.71 -3.60
CA ASN A 574 37.02 10.03 -4.89
C ASN A 574 37.25 11.54 -5.13
N GLY A 575 37.64 12.28 -4.08
CA GLY A 575 37.89 13.71 -4.14
C GLY A 575 36.66 14.61 -4.03
N HIS A 576 35.48 14.08 -3.88
CA HIS A 576 34.26 14.84 -3.59
C HIS A 576 33.90 14.73 -2.12
N GLN A 577 33.74 15.88 -1.48
CA GLN A 577 33.33 15.97 -0.08
C GLN A 577 31.79 15.89 -0.01
N GLN A 578 31.28 14.85 0.65
CA GLN A 578 29.86 14.72 0.98
C GLN A 578 29.68 14.83 2.49
N LEU A 579 28.68 15.59 2.92
CA LEU A 579 28.29 15.65 4.32
C LEU A 579 27.60 14.36 4.72
N ILE A 580 28.13 13.69 5.77
CA ILE A 580 27.63 12.43 6.27
C ILE A 580 27.22 12.59 7.71
N GLU A 581 26.01 12.18 8.05
CA GLU A 581 25.68 11.90 9.45
C GLU A 581 26.25 10.52 9.80
N CYS A 582 27.30 10.53 10.62
CA CYS A 582 27.96 9.30 11.02
C CYS A 582 27.12 8.62 12.11
N ILE A 583 26.69 7.39 11.85
CA ILE A 583 26.22 6.48 12.88
C ILE A 583 27.45 5.67 13.30
N ALA A 584 28.24 6.17 14.19
CA ALA A 584 29.46 5.47 14.60
C ALA A 584 29.71 5.50 16.10
N THR A 585 30.41 4.56 16.51
CA THR A 585 31.25 4.23 17.66
C THR A 585 31.08 4.99 18.95
N VAL A 586 30.66 4.29 19.99
CA VAL A 586 31.02 4.58 21.37
C VAL A 586 31.85 3.41 21.88
N ASP A 587 33.12 3.68 22.18
CA ASP A 587 33.97 2.77 22.95
C ASP A 587 33.89 3.20 24.43
N ASP A 588 32.90 2.70 25.12
CA ASP A 588 32.82 2.81 26.57
C ASP A 588 32.51 1.45 27.19
N SER A 589 33.55 0.80 27.64
CA SER A 589 33.48 -0.51 28.33
C SER A 589 32.71 -0.49 29.65
N SER A 590 32.21 0.68 30.08
CA SER A 590 31.49 0.87 31.34
C SER A 590 29.96 0.90 31.20
N ILE A 591 29.39 0.84 29.98
CA ILE A 591 27.96 0.93 29.75
C ILE A 591 27.32 -0.47 29.78
N PRO A 592 26.40 -0.74 30.72
CA PRO A 592 25.83 -2.09 30.91
C PRO A 592 24.81 -2.52 29.86
N SER A 593 24.42 -1.65 28.93
CA SER A 593 23.37 -1.94 27.93
C SER A 593 23.67 -1.27 26.60
N PRO A 594 23.61 -2.02 25.46
CA PRO A 594 23.75 -1.43 24.13
C PRO A 594 22.66 -0.40 23.80
N LEU A 595 21.59 -0.35 24.57
CA LEU A 595 20.46 0.58 24.42
C LEU A 595 20.76 1.99 24.91
N GLN A 596 21.51 2.15 26.00
CA GLN A 596 21.81 3.48 26.56
C GLN A 596 22.73 4.28 25.65
N SER A 597 23.67 3.64 24.97
CA SER A 597 24.58 4.30 24.05
C SER A 597 23.92 4.84 22.78
N VAL A 598 22.77 4.29 22.40
CA VAL A 598 22.00 4.73 21.21
C VAL A 598 21.13 5.96 21.50
N LEU A 599 20.78 6.18 22.77
CA LEU A 599 19.77 7.17 23.17
C LEU A 599 20.31 8.46 23.82
N GLU A 600 21.58 8.51 24.22
CA GLU A 600 22.10 9.59 25.07
C GLU A 600 23.01 10.62 24.40
N TYR A 601 23.07 10.74 23.08
CA TYR A 601 23.89 11.79 22.46
C TYR A 601 23.07 13.02 22.06
N ASP A 602 23.25 14.06 22.86
CA ASP A 602 22.60 15.36 22.76
C ASP A 602 23.48 16.34 21.95
N ASN A 603 23.58 16.25 20.68
CA ASN A 603 24.14 17.31 19.79
C ASN A 603 24.04 16.99 18.31
N GLY A 604 23.02 16.24 17.87
CA GLY A 604 22.70 16.14 16.45
C GLY A 604 23.49 15.11 15.64
N SER A 605 24.37 14.34 16.26
CA SER A 605 25.09 13.23 15.64
C SER A 605 24.84 11.96 16.41
N LEU A 606 24.19 10.99 15.78
CA LEU A 606 24.01 9.67 16.38
C LEU A 606 25.16 8.79 15.92
N LEU A 607 26.02 8.45 16.86
CA LEU A 607 27.13 7.52 16.67
C LEU A 607 26.75 6.18 17.30
N CYS A 608 26.59 5.15 16.50
CA CYS A 608 26.26 3.81 16.99
C CYS A 608 27.31 2.80 16.56
N GLN A 609 28.15 2.38 17.49
CA GLN A 609 28.94 1.14 17.35
C GLN A 609 28.29 0.08 18.23
N LEU A 610 27.71 -0.93 17.62
CA LEU A 610 27.22 -2.09 18.33
C LEU A 610 28.38 -3.06 18.49
N HIS A 611 28.94 -3.13 19.70
CA HIS A 611 29.92 -4.14 20.02
C HIS A 611 29.25 -5.48 20.25
N SER A 612 29.76 -6.48 19.59
CA SER A 612 29.41 -7.86 19.88
C SER A 612 29.90 -8.25 21.27
N PRO A 613 29.06 -8.82 22.13
CA PRO A 613 29.52 -9.29 23.43
C PRO A 613 30.54 -10.42 23.27
N PRO A 614 31.55 -10.52 24.11
CA PRO A 614 32.54 -11.57 24.05
C PRO A 614 31.91 -12.96 24.18
N HIS A 615 32.51 -13.95 23.52
CA HIS A 615 32.06 -15.33 23.50
C HIS A 615 31.64 -15.85 24.87
N GLY A 616 30.42 -16.34 25.04
CA GLY A 616 29.97 -17.17 26.14
C GLY A 616 28.85 -16.65 27.03
N GLN A 617 28.38 -15.43 26.90
CA GLN A 617 27.24 -14.91 27.66
C GLN A 617 26.11 -14.42 26.74
N ARG A 618 25.28 -15.34 26.30
CA ARG A 618 24.04 -15.00 25.58
C ARG A 618 22.84 -15.33 26.49
N ASN A 619 22.10 -14.30 26.87
CA ASN A 619 20.81 -14.41 27.53
C ASN A 619 19.75 -13.84 26.61
N ASP A 620 18.54 -14.40 26.61
CA ASP A 620 17.35 -13.92 25.90
C ASP A 620 17.07 -12.43 26.16
N ARG A 621 17.51 -11.92 27.29
CA ARG A 621 17.45 -10.51 27.67
C ARG A 621 18.22 -9.60 26.69
N HIS A 622 19.43 -9.99 26.27
CA HIS A 622 20.27 -9.20 25.33
C HIS A 622 19.66 -9.13 23.93
N ARG A 623 18.96 -10.18 23.53
CA ARG A 623 18.26 -10.23 22.25
C ARG A 623 17.07 -9.27 22.22
N SER A 624 16.23 -9.30 23.25
CA SER A 624 15.10 -8.38 23.38
C SER A 624 15.54 -6.91 23.47
N GLU A 625 16.66 -6.64 24.15
CA GLU A 625 17.27 -5.31 24.24
C GLU A 625 17.78 -4.83 22.88
N LEU A 626 18.41 -5.71 22.10
CA LEU A 626 18.88 -5.40 20.76
C LEU A 626 17.73 -5.09 19.78
N GLU A 627 16.67 -5.90 19.81
CA GLU A 627 15.48 -5.68 18.99
C GLU A 627 14.83 -4.35 19.31
N THR A 628 14.74 -4.03 20.60
CA THR A 628 14.22 -2.74 21.07
C THR A 628 15.12 -1.60 20.62
N ALA A 629 16.45 -1.77 20.64
CA ALA A 629 17.40 -0.76 20.20
C ALA A 629 17.30 -0.47 18.69
N VAL A 630 17.26 -1.53 17.88
CA VAL A 630 17.11 -1.40 16.41
C VAL A 630 15.79 -0.73 16.05
N TRP A 631 14.71 -1.10 16.76
CA TRP A 631 13.41 -0.47 16.56
C TRP A 631 13.43 1.01 16.97
N ASN A 632 13.93 1.33 18.16
CA ASN A 632 13.98 2.71 18.65
C ASN A 632 14.87 3.59 17.78
N LEU A 633 16.01 3.08 17.30
CA LEU A 633 16.86 3.77 16.34
C LEU A 633 16.08 4.10 15.06
N SER A 634 15.37 3.13 14.54
CA SER A 634 14.58 3.33 13.33
C SER A 634 13.44 4.33 13.51
N GLU A 635 12.81 4.36 14.68
CA GLU A 635 11.79 5.36 15.05
C GLU A 635 12.39 6.75 15.23
N HIS A 636 13.53 6.84 15.91
CA HIS A 636 14.22 8.12 16.12
C HIS A 636 14.64 8.76 14.78
N LEU A 637 15.24 7.99 13.90
CA LEU A 637 15.64 8.46 12.58
C LEU A 637 14.43 8.87 11.73
N TRP A 638 13.34 8.13 11.82
CA TRP A 638 12.10 8.50 11.15
C TRP A 638 11.51 9.81 11.67
N GLN A 639 11.47 10.02 13.00
CA GLN A 639 11.00 11.26 13.60
C GLN A 639 11.84 12.45 13.19
N LYS A 640 13.17 12.28 13.19
CA LYS A 640 14.10 13.31 12.72
C LYS A 640 13.83 13.65 11.25
N SER A 641 13.54 12.67 10.42
CA SER A 641 13.18 12.85 9.01
C SER A 641 11.86 13.60 8.83
N VAL A 642 10.85 13.29 9.65
CA VAL A 642 9.54 13.96 9.61
C VAL A 642 9.62 15.41 10.14
N SER A 643 10.42 15.65 11.19
CA SER A 643 10.58 16.97 11.77
C SER A 643 11.39 17.93 10.88
N GLN A 644 12.24 17.41 10.00
CA GLN A 644 13.03 18.18 9.04
C GLN A 644 12.31 18.43 7.71
N GLN A 645 11.11 17.87 7.51
CA GLN A 645 10.30 18.23 6.35
C GLN A 645 10.00 19.75 6.41
N PRO A 646 10.31 20.51 5.36
CA PRO A 646 10.00 21.94 5.35
C PRO A 646 8.49 22.12 5.50
N ALA A 647 8.10 23.11 6.28
CA ALA A 647 6.71 23.50 6.56
C ALA A 647 5.88 23.90 5.31
N SER A 648 6.41 23.69 4.10
CA SER A 648 5.79 24.01 2.81
C SER A 648 4.61 23.11 2.42
N TYR A 649 4.25 22.11 3.23
CA TYR A 649 3.01 21.35 3.04
C TYR A 649 1.82 21.88 3.85
N SER A 650 1.98 22.93 4.63
CA SER A 650 0.84 23.73 5.09
C SER A 650 0.36 24.61 3.95
N VAL A 651 -0.42 24.05 3.03
CA VAL A 651 -1.21 24.86 2.12
C VAL A 651 -2.19 25.66 2.98
N GLN A 652 -1.89 26.94 3.18
CA GLN A 652 -2.89 27.89 3.61
C GLN A 652 -3.99 27.85 2.54
N MET A 653 -5.10 27.16 2.86
CA MET A 653 -6.34 27.38 2.15
C MET A 653 -6.77 28.83 2.42
N LYS A 654 -6.45 29.72 1.50
CA LYS A 654 -7.26 30.92 1.32
C LYS A 654 -8.58 30.44 0.72
N LEU A 655 -9.62 30.47 1.52
CA LEU A 655 -11.01 30.44 1.09
C LEU A 655 -11.23 31.59 0.10
N VAL A 656 -11.55 31.24 -1.13
CA VAL A 656 -12.33 32.07 -2.04
C VAL A 656 -13.61 31.33 -2.34
#